data_ee2c0b20bed2fe71dbd835c2d1e7e7a0
#
_entry.id   ee2c0b20bed2fe71dbd835c2d1e7e7a0
#
_cell.length_a   1.000
_cell.length_b   1.000
_cell.length_c   1.000
_cell.angle_alpha   90.00
_cell.angle_beta   90.00
_cell.angle_gamma   90.00
#
_symmetry.space_group_name_H-M   'P 1'
#
loop_
_entity.id
_entity.type
_entity.pdbx_description
1 polymer ?
#
loop_
_entity_poly.entity_id
_entity_poly.type
_entity_poly.pdbx_seq_one_letter_code
_entity_poly.pdbx_strand_id
1 'polypeptide(L)'
;MKKLFLASFILFAFSSIATAQQLKSPQGEFEMQFSLSNDGTPTYSLKYKNKEVVKTSKLGLELKNDKKSLLNDFTIVDSKKTTFDETWKPVWGEVAQIRNHYNELAVTLNQKDTDRQIVIRFRLFDDGLGFRYEFPSQKNLVYFVIKEEKTQFAMTGNHIAHWISGDYDTQEYDYTTSKLSDIRGLSSKARSENASQQGFSDTGVQTSLMMKSSDGIYINLHEAALINYSCMNLNLDDKNMIFESHLTPDAKGDKGYIQAPSTSPWRTIIVSDDAREILDSKMTLNLNEPCKIEDTSWIKPVKYVGVWWEMITGKSSWSYTNDFPAVQLGITDYSKAKPNGTHGANTAHVKEYIDFASKHGFDGVLVEGWNQGWEDWFGHAKDYVFDFVTPYPDFDVKGIHEYAKAKGVKMIMHHETSGSTRNYERHLDKAFQFMNENGYEAAKTGYVGPILPIGEHHYSQSTLNHYQYVIEKAVDYKIMINAHEAVRPTGICRTYPNMIGNESARGTEFQAFGGSKPNHVTILPFTRLIGGPMDYTPGIFEMDIQKFSPNNNSKVNSTLANQLALYVTMYSPLQMAADLIENYNKFPDAFQFIKDVAIDWTESKYLEAEPGDYITVARKAKGTNNWFVGNVNGETPRTSNITLDFLEKGKKYTATIYADAKDAHYKTNPQAYTIRKITVTSKSKLSQLSASGGGYAISIVENK
;
A
#
# COMPACT_ATOMS: atom_id res chain seq x y z
N MET A 1 54.52 0.58 73.27
CA MET A 1 54.13 1.47 72.17
C MET A 1 53.71 0.64 70.99
N LYS A 2 52.42 0.34 70.85
CA LYS A 2 51.87 -0.39 69.66
C LYS A 2 51.22 0.63 68.76
N LYS A 3 51.75 0.76 67.53
CA LYS A 3 51.18 1.64 66.49
C LYS A 3 50.06 0.88 65.79
N LEU A 4 48.83 1.43 65.86
CA LEU A 4 47.69 0.98 65.13
C LEU A 4 47.74 1.61 63.72
N PHE A 5 47.79 0.81 62.67
CA PHE A 5 47.58 1.28 61.28
C PHE A 5 46.11 1.17 60.94
N LEU A 6 45.46 2.34 60.70
CA LEU A 6 44.10 2.44 60.19
C LEU A 6 44.16 2.42 58.66
N ALA A 7 43.75 1.35 58.04
CA ALA A 7 43.60 1.29 56.58
C ALA A 7 42.21 1.82 56.18
N SER A 8 42.16 3.01 55.59
CA SER A 8 40.91 3.54 54.99
C SER A 8 40.66 2.86 53.64
N PHE A 9 39.63 2.05 53.56
CA PHE A 9 39.10 1.53 52.32
C PHE A 9 38.22 2.62 51.67
N ILE A 10 38.70 3.26 50.61
CA ILE A 10 37.87 4.13 49.74
C ILE A 10 37.09 3.25 48.81
N LEU A 11 35.80 3.10 49.07
CA LEU A 11 34.84 2.45 48.14
C LEU A 11 34.61 3.42 46.98
N PHE A 12 35.23 3.17 45.82
CA PHE A 12 34.81 3.82 44.58
C PHE A 12 33.47 3.21 44.13
N ALA A 13 32.38 3.93 44.40
CA ALA A 13 31.12 3.66 43.77
C ALA A 13 31.22 4.06 42.29
N PHE A 14 31.46 3.08 41.41
CA PHE A 14 31.25 3.27 40.00
C PHE A 14 29.75 3.43 39.76
N SER A 15 29.26 4.67 39.77
CA SER A 15 27.99 5.00 39.12
C SER A 15 28.21 4.84 37.61
N SER A 16 27.78 3.73 37.07
CA SER A 16 27.68 3.59 35.60
C SER A 16 26.65 4.62 35.12
N ILE A 17 27.14 5.78 34.70
CA ILE A 17 26.36 6.69 33.87
C ILE A 17 26.06 5.88 32.60
N ALA A 18 24.81 5.50 32.42
CA ALA A 18 24.36 4.89 31.18
C ALA A 18 24.58 5.92 30.05
N THR A 19 25.72 5.79 29.35
CA THR A 19 26.05 6.69 28.24
C THR A 19 25.03 6.48 27.13
N ALA A 20 24.28 7.53 26.85
CA ALA A 20 23.34 7.55 25.73
C ALA A 20 24.08 7.18 24.42
N GLN A 21 23.51 6.27 23.66
CA GLN A 21 24.04 5.87 22.34
C GLN A 21 23.45 6.80 21.28
N GLN A 22 24.30 7.47 20.53
CA GLN A 22 23.91 8.41 19.49
C GLN A 22 24.24 7.86 18.11
N LEU A 23 23.34 8.05 17.15
CA LEU A 23 23.51 7.74 15.74
C LEU A 23 23.16 8.96 14.90
N LYS A 24 23.96 9.26 13.87
CA LYS A 24 23.66 10.30 12.87
C LYS A 24 23.42 9.66 11.51
N SER A 25 22.58 10.29 10.70
CA SER A 25 22.41 9.89 9.29
C SER A 25 23.69 10.14 8.49
N PRO A 26 23.83 9.56 7.28
CA PRO A 26 25.03 9.77 6.47
C PRO A 26 25.37 11.24 6.20
N GLN A 27 24.38 12.07 5.90
CA GLN A 27 24.56 13.53 5.71
C GLN A 27 24.54 14.34 7.01
N GLY A 28 24.18 13.70 8.15
CA GLY A 28 24.18 14.31 9.46
C GLY A 28 22.97 15.17 9.81
N GLU A 29 21.94 15.23 8.95
CA GLU A 29 20.73 16.00 9.22
C GLU A 29 19.81 15.35 10.28
N PHE A 30 19.86 14.02 10.40
CA PHE A 30 19.16 13.28 11.43
C PHE A 30 20.10 12.87 12.57
N GLU A 31 19.57 12.92 13.77
CA GLU A 31 20.23 12.44 14.97
C GLU A 31 19.25 11.64 15.82
N MET A 32 19.56 10.37 16.04
CA MET A 32 18.83 9.47 16.92
C MET A 32 19.63 9.24 18.19
N GLN A 33 18.97 9.28 19.34
CA GLN A 33 19.54 8.95 20.62
C GLN A 33 18.81 7.76 21.23
N PHE A 34 19.53 6.74 21.67
CA PHE A 34 19.05 5.59 22.44
C PHE A 34 19.57 5.69 23.88
N SER A 35 18.72 5.36 24.86
CA SER A 35 19.11 5.29 26.27
C SER A 35 18.24 4.30 27.04
N LEU A 36 18.69 3.92 28.23
CA LEU A 36 17.86 3.24 29.23
C LEU A 36 17.44 4.24 30.30
N SER A 37 16.17 4.20 30.68
CA SER A 37 15.68 4.93 31.87
C SER A 37 16.22 4.29 33.17
N ASN A 38 15.95 4.93 34.31
CA ASN A 38 16.47 4.47 35.62
C ASN A 38 16.05 3.05 35.99
N ASP A 39 14.89 2.61 35.51
CA ASP A 39 14.37 1.25 35.69
C ASP A 39 14.78 0.27 34.58
N GLY A 40 15.68 0.70 33.70
CA GLY A 40 16.16 -0.12 32.58
C GLY A 40 15.19 -0.23 31.42
N THR A 41 14.17 0.63 31.30
CA THR A 41 13.28 0.70 30.12
C THR A 41 14.03 1.27 28.92
N PRO A 42 14.05 0.60 27.75
CA PRO A 42 14.66 1.16 26.54
C PRO A 42 13.86 2.34 26.02
N THR A 43 14.58 3.39 25.61
CA THR A 43 13.99 4.62 25.07
C THR A 43 14.78 5.14 23.88
N TYR A 44 14.11 5.86 22.99
CA TYR A 44 14.75 6.57 21.87
C TYR A 44 14.14 7.95 21.67
N SER A 45 14.85 8.81 20.96
CA SER A 45 14.36 10.09 20.45
C SER A 45 14.95 10.37 19.07
N LEU A 46 14.31 11.24 18.29
CA LEU A 46 14.73 11.59 16.94
C LEU A 46 14.69 13.10 16.72
N LYS A 47 15.79 13.63 16.16
CA LYS A 47 15.88 15.01 15.67
C LYS A 47 16.12 15.05 14.18
N TYR A 48 15.58 16.07 13.53
CA TYR A 48 15.84 16.44 12.15
C TYR A 48 16.27 17.90 12.06
N LYS A 49 17.42 18.18 11.44
CA LYS A 49 18.02 19.54 11.36
C LYS A 49 18.05 20.25 12.73
N ASN A 50 18.49 19.52 13.77
CA ASN A 50 18.54 19.95 15.18
C ASN A 50 17.18 20.22 15.85
N LYS A 51 16.05 20.03 15.18
CA LYS A 51 14.72 20.10 15.79
C LYS A 51 14.28 18.72 16.25
N GLU A 52 13.68 18.63 17.43
CA GLU A 52 13.08 17.40 17.90
C GLU A 52 11.83 17.07 17.06
N VAL A 53 11.73 15.83 16.59
CA VAL A 53 10.61 15.32 15.80
C VAL A 53 9.85 14.25 16.58
N VAL A 54 10.59 13.35 17.23
CA VAL A 54 10.05 12.37 18.18
C VAL A 54 10.75 12.58 19.52
N LYS A 55 9.96 12.93 20.53
CA LYS A 55 10.43 13.06 21.93
C LYS A 55 10.82 11.68 22.47
N THR A 56 11.43 11.65 23.64
CA THR A 56 11.77 10.40 24.33
C THR A 56 10.55 9.47 24.37
N SER A 57 10.68 8.32 23.71
CA SER A 57 9.65 7.31 23.46
C SER A 57 10.12 5.96 23.97
N LYS A 58 9.24 5.21 24.63
CA LYS A 58 9.55 3.90 25.20
C LYS A 58 9.50 2.81 24.12
N LEU A 59 10.29 1.77 24.36
CA LEU A 59 10.32 0.54 23.56
C LEU A 59 10.12 -0.66 24.47
N GLY A 60 9.52 -1.74 23.95
CA GLY A 60 9.36 -2.99 24.68
C GLY A 60 8.21 -3.84 24.20
N LEU A 61 8.09 -5.02 24.77
CA LEU A 61 7.08 -6.03 24.43
C LEU A 61 6.45 -6.59 25.70
N GLU A 62 5.13 -6.61 25.76
CA GLU A 62 4.37 -7.32 26.78
C GLU A 62 4.15 -8.76 26.32
N LEU A 63 4.54 -9.72 27.14
CA LEU A 63 4.44 -11.15 26.85
C LEU A 63 3.24 -11.76 27.56
N LYS A 64 2.55 -12.67 26.87
CA LYS A 64 1.41 -13.41 27.42
C LYS A 64 1.90 -14.50 28.38
N ASN A 65 1.24 -14.61 29.54
CA ASN A 65 1.52 -15.63 30.56
C ASN A 65 2.98 -15.68 31.04
N ASP A 66 3.71 -14.59 30.88
CA ASP A 66 5.08 -14.46 31.35
C ASP A 66 5.13 -13.63 32.64
N LYS A 67 5.94 -14.06 33.61
CA LYS A 67 6.09 -13.35 34.87
C LYS A 67 6.80 -12.01 34.71
N LYS A 68 7.60 -11.87 33.65
CA LYS A 68 8.35 -10.66 33.36
C LYS A 68 8.43 -10.43 31.85
N SER A 69 7.71 -9.41 31.41
CA SER A 69 7.73 -8.96 30.02
C SER A 69 9.04 -8.25 29.65
N LEU A 70 9.29 -8.08 28.35
CA LEU A 70 10.48 -7.41 27.83
C LEU A 70 10.28 -5.88 27.81
N LEU A 71 10.05 -5.28 28.99
CA LEU A 71 9.72 -3.85 29.13
C LEU A 71 10.80 -3.06 29.85
N ASN A 72 11.43 -3.62 30.87
CA ASN A 72 12.36 -2.95 31.77
C ASN A 72 13.43 -3.90 32.32
N ASP A 73 14.25 -3.40 33.28
CA ASP A 73 15.37 -4.11 33.93
C ASP A 73 16.48 -4.51 32.96
N PHE A 74 16.56 -3.84 31.82
CA PHE A 74 17.63 -4.06 30.86
C PHE A 74 18.93 -3.34 31.24
N THR A 75 20.04 -3.96 30.83
CA THR A 75 21.37 -3.36 30.76
C THR A 75 21.90 -3.48 29.34
N ILE A 76 22.66 -2.50 28.89
CA ILE A 76 23.38 -2.59 27.62
C ILE A 76 24.58 -3.50 27.82
N VAL A 77 24.67 -4.60 27.07
CA VAL A 77 25.80 -5.53 27.14
C VAL A 77 26.73 -5.40 25.93
N ASP A 78 26.21 -4.91 24.81
CA ASP A 78 27.00 -4.59 23.61
C ASP A 78 26.30 -3.49 22.79
N SER A 79 27.10 -2.71 22.04
CA SER A 79 26.58 -1.77 21.04
C SER A 79 27.53 -1.69 19.86
N LYS A 80 27.01 -1.88 18.66
CA LYS A 80 27.78 -1.87 17.42
C LYS A 80 27.25 -0.82 16.46
N LYS A 81 28.14 0.03 15.93
CA LYS A 81 27.84 0.97 14.84
C LYS A 81 28.45 0.50 13.54
N THR A 82 27.70 0.59 12.46
CA THR A 82 28.14 0.27 11.09
C THR A 82 27.57 1.26 10.10
N THR A 83 28.14 1.30 8.91
CA THR A 83 27.61 2.05 7.76
C THR A 83 27.40 1.11 6.61
N PHE A 84 26.36 1.32 5.84
CA PHE A 84 26.02 0.54 4.64
C PHE A 84 25.72 1.46 3.48
N ASP A 85 26.23 1.14 2.30
CA ASP A 85 26.00 1.90 1.07
C ASP A 85 26.03 0.97 -0.13
N GLU A 86 24.91 0.79 -0.78
CA GLU A 86 24.79 0.04 -2.02
C GLU A 86 23.79 0.74 -2.96
N THR A 87 23.86 0.41 -4.24
CA THR A 87 22.82 0.78 -5.21
C THR A 87 22.30 -0.48 -5.88
N TRP A 88 20.99 -0.67 -5.84
CA TRP A 88 20.32 -1.80 -6.44
C TRP A 88 19.32 -1.38 -7.51
N LYS A 89 18.91 -2.32 -8.38
CA LYS A 89 17.98 -2.10 -9.47
C LYS A 89 16.68 -2.84 -9.18
N PRO A 90 15.53 -2.15 -9.12
CA PRO A 90 14.24 -2.81 -9.03
C PRO A 90 13.91 -3.54 -10.34
N VAL A 91 13.13 -4.61 -10.27
CA VAL A 91 12.63 -5.35 -11.45
C VAL A 91 11.72 -4.46 -12.26
N TRP A 92 10.87 -3.73 -11.58
CA TRP A 92 10.00 -2.66 -12.06
C TRP A 92 9.95 -1.56 -10.99
N GLY A 93 9.57 -0.34 -11.36
CA GLY A 93 9.56 0.71 -10.35
C GLY A 93 9.35 2.13 -10.88
N GLU A 94 9.44 3.06 -9.96
CA GLU A 94 9.37 4.50 -10.22
C GLU A 94 10.71 5.07 -10.70
N VAL A 95 11.81 4.35 -10.46
CA VAL A 95 13.19 4.76 -10.77
C VAL A 95 14.02 3.57 -11.21
N ALA A 96 15.06 3.80 -12.02
CA ALA A 96 15.93 2.74 -12.53
C ALA A 96 16.90 2.18 -11.48
N GLN A 97 17.22 2.95 -10.44
CA GLN A 97 18.17 2.60 -9.40
C GLN A 97 17.74 3.20 -8.07
N ILE A 98 17.97 2.46 -6.99
CA ILE A 98 17.68 2.89 -5.62
C ILE A 98 18.98 2.75 -4.82
N ARG A 99 19.43 3.85 -4.20
CA ARG A 99 20.53 3.82 -3.24
C ARG A 99 20.00 3.42 -1.88
N ASN A 100 20.67 2.45 -1.26
CA ASN A 100 20.43 1.99 0.10
C ASN A 100 21.60 2.42 0.97
N HIS A 101 21.50 3.61 1.58
CA HIS A 101 22.59 4.23 2.33
C HIS A 101 22.11 4.65 3.72
N TYR A 102 22.69 4.06 4.76
CA TYR A 102 22.33 4.31 6.13
C TYR A 102 23.51 4.12 7.10
N ASN A 103 23.44 4.74 8.24
CA ASN A 103 24.22 4.37 9.42
C ASN A 103 23.35 3.50 10.33
N GLU A 104 23.94 2.46 10.91
CA GLU A 104 23.25 1.50 11.75
C GLU A 104 23.82 1.49 13.18
N LEU A 105 22.94 1.36 14.17
CA LEU A 105 23.27 1.06 15.55
C LEU A 105 22.50 -0.19 15.98
N ALA A 106 23.19 -1.22 16.39
CA ALA A 106 22.62 -2.40 17.03
C ALA A 106 22.99 -2.38 18.51
N VAL A 107 21.97 -2.36 19.39
CA VAL A 107 22.16 -2.38 20.85
C VAL A 107 21.67 -3.69 21.40
N THR A 108 22.58 -4.47 21.98
CA THR A 108 22.26 -5.73 22.68
C THR A 108 21.95 -5.42 24.14
N LEU A 109 20.76 -5.81 24.54
CA LEU A 109 20.22 -5.62 25.88
C LEU A 109 20.10 -6.97 26.59
N ASN A 110 20.47 -7.04 27.85
CA ASN A 110 20.26 -8.18 28.71
C ASN A 110 19.33 -7.81 29.88
N GLN A 111 18.25 -8.55 30.06
CA GLN A 111 17.31 -8.36 31.16
C GLN A 111 17.82 -9.10 32.41
N LYS A 112 18.14 -8.37 33.48
CA LYS A 112 18.90 -8.86 34.66
C LYS A 112 18.31 -10.12 35.30
N ASP A 113 17.00 -10.11 35.60
CA ASP A 113 16.38 -11.17 36.40
C ASP A 113 16.09 -12.45 35.59
N THR A 114 15.97 -12.35 34.30
CA THR A 114 15.61 -13.46 33.40
C THR A 114 16.77 -13.95 32.56
N ASP A 115 17.86 -13.20 32.52
CA ASP A 115 18.99 -13.39 31.64
C ASP A 115 18.57 -13.57 30.16
N ARG A 116 17.58 -12.77 29.74
CA ARG A 116 17.07 -12.74 28.36
C ARG A 116 17.72 -11.63 27.58
N GLN A 117 18.10 -11.92 26.37
CA GLN A 117 18.69 -10.95 25.45
C GLN A 117 17.73 -10.57 24.33
N ILE A 118 17.72 -9.29 24.01
CA ILE A 118 17.12 -8.74 22.79
C ILE A 118 18.11 -7.78 22.15
N VAL A 119 18.02 -7.61 20.82
CA VAL A 119 18.74 -6.57 20.11
C VAL A 119 17.72 -5.57 19.58
N ILE A 120 17.97 -4.28 19.82
CA ILE A 120 17.23 -3.22 19.13
C ILE A 120 18.16 -2.65 18.07
N ARG A 121 17.74 -2.78 16.82
CA ARG A 121 18.50 -2.33 15.65
C ARG A 121 17.86 -1.08 15.06
N PHE A 122 18.67 -0.04 14.90
CA PHE A 122 18.31 1.23 14.31
C PHE A 122 19.07 1.44 13.00
N ARG A 123 18.39 1.80 11.93
CA ARG A 123 18.96 2.27 10.66
C ARG A 123 18.52 3.69 10.42
N LEU A 124 19.46 4.61 10.35
CA LEU A 124 19.21 6.02 10.15
C LEU A 124 19.66 6.41 8.75
N PHE A 125 18.66 6.71 7.92
CA PHE A 125 18.78 7.17 6.54
C PHE A 125 18.75 8.70 6.50
N ASP A 126 19.01 9.29 5.33
CA ASP A 126 18.88 10.75 5.13
C ASP A 126 17.43 11.20 4.92
N ASP A 127 16.47 10.28 4.88
CA ASP A 127 15.02 10.51 4.81
C ASP A 127 14.24 9.99 6.03
N GLY A 128 14.93 9.36 7.02
CA GLY A 128 14.25 8.91 8.23
C GLY A 128 14.92 7.78 9.00
N LEU A 129 14.16 7.23 9.95
CA LEU A 129 14.59 6.19 10.88
C LEU A 129 13.76 4.92 10.70
N GLY A 130 14.43 3.78 10.53
CA GLY A 130 13.85 2.44 10.71
C GLY A 130 14.43 1.76 11.96
N PHE A 131 13.60 1.09 12.76
CA PHE A 131 14.09 0.26 13.88
C PHE A 131 13.23 -0.99 14.06
N ARG A 132 13.84 -2.03 14.64
CA ARG A 132 13.16 -3.29 14.94
C ARG A 132 13.73 -3.98 16.14
N TYR A 133 12.97 -4.93 16.69
CA TYR A 133 13.43 -5.89 17.69
C TYR A 133 13.97 -7.13 17.02
N GLU A 134 15.07 -7.65 17.55
CA GLU A 134 15.64 -8.95 17.16
C GLU A 134 15.76 -9.84 18.38
N PHE A 135 15.36 -11.09 18.23
CA PHE A 135 15.33 -12.09 19.27
C PHE A 135 16.39 -13.16 18.93
N PRO A 136 17.62 -13.06 19.49
CA PRO A 136 18.68 -14.00 19.18
C PRO A 136 18.39 -15.40 19.75
N SER A 137 19.05 -16.42 19.18
CA SER A 137 18.99 -17.77 19.73
C SER A 137 19.54 -17.83 21.15
N GLN A 138 18.75 -18.24 22.13
CA GLN A 138 19.10 -18.30 23.55
C GLN A 138 18.21 -19.29 24.30
N LYS A 139 18.64 -19.72 25.49
CA LYS A 139 17.91 -20.73 26.30
C LYS A 139 16.68 -20.16 27.01
N ASN A 140 16.74 -18.88 27.40
CA ASN A 140 15.74 -18.26 28.28
C ASN A 140 14.59 -17.57 27.54
N LEU A 141 14.63 -17.53 26.19
CA LEU A 141 13.58 -16.96 25.34
C LEU A 141 13.57 -17.70 23.99
N VAL A 142 13.04 -18.92 23.98
CA VAL A 142 13.01 -19.77 22.77
C VAL A 142 11.69 -19.59 22.03
N TYR A 143 10.58 -19.67 22.73
CA TYR A 143 9.24 -19.53 22.21
C TYR A 143 8.42 -18.65 23.17
N PHE A 144 7.74 -17.67 22.64
CA PHE A 144 6.92 -16.75 23.42
C PHE A 144 5.77 -16.17 22.60
N VAL A 145 4.76 -15.69 23.32
CA VAL A 145 3.59 -15.06 22.71
C VAL A 145 3.59 -13.57 23.07
N ILE A 146 3.49 -12.73 22.06
CA ILE A 146 3.34 -11.28 22.24
C ILE A 146 1.88 -10.98 22.59
N LYS A 147 1.67 -10.33 23.73
CA LYS A 147 0.39 -9.79 24.13
C LYS A 147 0.19 -8.40 23.56
N GLU A 148 1.25 -7.56 23.58
CA GLU A 148 1.26 -6.23 22.97
C GLU A 148 2.69 -5.74 22.73
N GLU A 149 2.90 -5.02 21.65
CA GLU A 149 4.10 -4.23 21.44
C GLU A 149 3.91 -2.83 22.01
N LYS A 150 4.80 -2.42 22.89
CA LYS A 150 4.73 -1.14 23.63
C LYS A 150 5.64 -0.07 23.02
N THR A 151 5.80 -0.10 21.71
CA THR A 151 6.58 0.90 20.96
C THR A 151 5.82 2.22 20.92
N GLN A 152 6.46 3.28 21.38
CA GLN A 152 5.89 4.64 21.43
C GLN A 152 6.49 5.55 20.37
N PHE A 153 5.69 6.54 19.94
CA PHE A 153 6.06 7.65 19.07
C PHE A 153 5.51 8.93 19.72
N ALA A 154 6.31 9.58 20.55
CA ALA A 154 5.90 10.78 21.30
C ALA A 154 6.07 12.02 20.43
N MET A 155 4.96 12.54 19.91
CA MET A 155 4.98 13.71 19.02
C MET A 155 5.27 15.00 19.76
N THR A 156 5.88 15.96 19.06
CA THR A 156 6.29 17.26 19.63
C THR A 156 5.13 18.23 19.80
N GLY A 157 3.97 17.95 19.24
CA GLY A 157 2.82 18.84 19.34
C GLY A 157 1.54 18.24 18.78
N ASN A 158 0.50 19.05 18.76
CA ASN A 158 -0.81 18.74 18.23
C ASN A 158 -0.81 18.94 16.68
N HIS A 159 -0.21 17.99 15.97
CA HIS A 159 -0.01 18.04 14.52
C HIS A 159 -1.32 17.92 13.75
N ILE A 160 -1.35 18.40 12.49
CA ILE A 160 -2.38 18.03 11.53
C ILE A 160 -2.05 16.62 11.02
N ALA A 161 -3.02 15.74 11.04
CA ALA A 161 -2.89 14.36 10.58
C ALA A 161 -3.88 14.04 9.47
N HIS A 162 -3.46 13.22 8.51
CA HIS A 162 -4.30 12.54 7.53
C HIS A 162 -4.39 11.08 7.95
N TRP A 163 -5.55 10.67 8.45
CA TRP A 163 -5.72 9.39 9.12
C TRP A 163 -7.01 8.68 8.73
N ILE A 164 -6.99 7.37 8.90
CA ILE A 164 -8.17 6.50 8.86
C ILE A 164 -8.33 5.80 10.21
N SER A 165 -9.56 5.42 10.56
CA SER A 165 -9.87 4.77 11.83
C SER A 165 -9.11 3.45 11.98
N GLY A 166 -8.66 3.16 13.21
CA GLY A 166 -8.03 1.89 13.53
C GLY A 166 -9.00 0.72 13.31
N ASP A 167 -8.57 -0.25 12.51
CA ASP A 167 -9.35 -1.42 12.14
C ASP A 167 -8.40 -2.62 11.95
N TYR A 168 -8.91 -3.85 12.15
CA TYR A 168 -8.14 -5.07 12.01
C TYR A 168 -8.36 -5.77 10.66
N ASP A 169 -9.37 -5.31 9.88
CA ASP A 169 -9.85 -6.05 8.73
C ASP A 169 -9.90 -5.24 7.43
N THR A 170 -10.01 -3.90 7.50
CA THR A 170 -10.09 -3.07 6.29
C THR A 170 -9.33 -1.74 6.41
N GLN A 171 -8.87 -1.24 5.28
CA GLN A 171 -8.31 0.11 5.09
C GLN A 171 -9.16 0.98 4.15
N GLU A 172 -10.32 0.50 3.78
CA GLU A 172 -11.19 1.11 2.78
C GLU A 172 -12.04 2.23 3.39
N TYR A 173 -11.37 3.20 3.97
CA TYR A 173 -11.93 4.41 4.57
C TYR A 173 -11.60 5.64 3.75
N ASP A 174 -12.47 6.65 3.80
CA ASP A 174 -12.09 8.01 3.46
C ASP A 174 -11.13 8.57 4.51
N TYR A 175 -10.06 9.22 4.05
CA TYR A 175 -9.15 9.89 4.96
C TYR A 175 -9.82 11.09 5.64
N THR A 176 -9.60 11.18 6.95
CA THR A 176 -9.96 12.35 7.74
C THR A 176 -8.72 13.20 7.96
N THR A 177 -8.85 14.52 7.75
CA THR A 177 -7.79 15.48 8.07
C THR A 177 -8.20 16.29 9.29
N SER A 178 -7.40 16.20 10.37
CA SER A 178 -7.68 16.91 11.62
C SER A 178 -6.42 17.10 12.45
N LYS A 179 -6.51 17.89 13.52
CA LYS A 179 -5.51 17.85 14.59
C LYS A 179 -5.58 16.53 15.34
N LEU A 180 -4.45 16.12 15.94
CA LEU A 180 -4.39 14.89 16.75
C LEU A 180 -5.40 14.92 17.90
N SER A 181 -5.59 16.05 18.58
CA SER A 181 -6.57 16.22 19.66
C SER A 181 -8.04 15.97 19.25
N ASP A 182 -8.34 16.07 17.96
CA ASP A 182 -9.70 16.01 17.43
C ASP A 182 -10.10 14.57 17.03
N ILE A 183 -9.12 13.66 16.92
CA ILE A 183 -9.32 12.27 16.49
C ILE A 183 -10.43 11.59 17.30
N ARG A 184 -10.41 11.68 18.64
CA ARG A 184 -11.43 11.10 19.52
C ARG A 184 -12.84 11.56 19.16
N GLY A 185 -13.02 12.86 18.95
CA GLY A 185 -14.34 13.44 18.63
C GLY A 185 -14.82 13.15 17.20
N LEU A 186 -13.91 12.79 16.30
CA LEU A 186 -14.20 12.48 14.89
C LEU A 186 -14.26 10.99 14.59
N SER A 187 -13.74 10.13 15.46
CA SER A 187 -13.57 8.69 15.22
C SER A 187 -14.85 8.01 14.73
N SER A 188 -15.99 8.23 15.38
CA SER A 188 -17.26 7.61 14.97
C SER A 188 -17.75 8.05 13.58
N LYS A 189 -17.45 9.31 13.20
CA LYS A 189 -17.81 9.86 11.87
C LYS A 189 -16.81 9.46 10.78
N ALA A 190 -15.59 9.14 11.17
CA ALA A 190 -14.53 8.70 10.26
C ALA A 190 -14.67 7.24 9.82
N ARG A 191 -15.55 6.48 10.46
CA ARG A 191 -15.85 5.09 10.08
C ARG A 191 -16.82 5.08 8.91
N SER A 192 -16.54 4.25 7.93
CA SER A 192 -17.45 4.01 6.82
C SER A 192 -18.48 2.92 7.18
N GLU A 193 -19.54 2.85 6.39
CA GLU A 193 -20.55 1.76 6.51
C GLU A 193 -19.93 0.38 6.20
N ASN A 194 -18.82 0.36 5.45
CA ASN A 194 -18.08 -0.86 5.11
C ASN A 194 -17.10 -1.32 6.20
N ALA A 195 -17.02 -0.62 7.34
CA ALA A 195 -16.19 -1.07 8.45
C ALA A 195 -16.68 -2.44 8.93
N SER A 196 -15.79 -3.43 8.93
CA SER A 196 -16.11 -4.81 9.31
C SER A 196 -16.41 -4.96 10.79
N GLN A 197 -15.97 -4.01 11.62
CA GLN A 197 -16.14 -4.00 13.08
C GLN A 197 -16.03 -2.60 13.67
N GLN A 198 -16.36 -2.48 14.96
CA GLN A 198 -16.03 -1.27 15.71
C GLN A 198 -14.49 -1.17 15.85
N GLY A 199 -13.95 0.03 15.65
CA GLY A 199 -12.53 0.26 15.88
C GLY A 199 -12.15 -0.09 17.32
N PHE A 200 -10.92 -0.54 17.50
CA PHE A 200 -10.42 -0.99 18.81
C PHE A 200 -10.34 0.13 19.87
N SER A 201 -10.38 1.39 19.45
CA SER A 201 -10.28 2.57 20.32
C SER A 201 -10.82 3.81 19.59
N ASP A 202 -11.34 4.79 20.36
CA ASP A 202 -11.77 6.10 19.83
C ASP A 202 -10.59 6.98 19.37
N THR A 203 -9.35 6.62 19.73
CA THR A 203 -8.13 7.30 19.29
C THR A 203 -7.23 6.38 18.46
N GLY A 204 -7.77 5.22 18.05
CA GLY A 204 -7.08 4.29 17.19
C GLY A 204 -7.01 4.77 15.75
N VAL A 205 -5.82 4.71 15.16
CA VAL A 205 -5.58 5.02 13.75
C VAL A 205 -4.72 3.96 13.10
N GLN A 206 -4.84 3.81 11.80
CA GLN A 206 -3.99 2.90 11.04
C GLN A 206 -2.69 3.59 10.59
N THR A 207 -1.66 2.80 10.32
CA THR A 207 -0.51 3.22 9.53
C THR A 207 -0.78 2.90 8.05
N SER A 208 -0.20 3.55 7.07
CA SER A 208 0.73 4.67 7.13
C SER A 208 0.01 5.95 7.58
N LEU A 209 0.53 6.61 8.60
CA LEU A 209 -0.05 7.84 9.15
C LEU A 209 0.78 9.04 8.71
N MET A 210 0.17 9.96 7.96
CA MET A 210 0.83 11.19 7.51
C MET A 210 0.46 12.37 8.40
N MET A 211 1.46 13.12 8.85
CA MET A 211 1.28 14.29 9.72
C MET A 211 2.10 15.49 9.23
N LYS A 212 1.63 16.69 9.59
CA LYS A 212 2.36 17.95 9.41
C LYS A 212 2.40 18.73 10.73
N SER A 213 3.58 19.07 11.18
CA SER A 213 3.78 19.90 12.37
C SER A 213 3.46 21.37 12.11
N SER A 214 3.27 22.15 13.17
CA SER A 214 2.98 23.60 13.05
C SER A 214 4.13 24.42 12.47
N ASP A 215 5.36 23.90 12.53
CA ASP A 215 6.55 24.52 11.94
C ASP A 215 6.93 23.93 10.57
N GLY A 216 6.00 23.20 9.95
CA GLY A 216 6.09 22.77 8.55
C GLY A 216 6.84 21.46 8.31
N ILE A 217 7.15 20.69 9.35
CA ILE A 217 7.79 19.38 9.20
C ILE A 217 6.73 18.33 8.88
N TYR A 218 6.95 17.55 7.84
CA TYR A 218 6.16 16.39 7.44
C TYR A 218 6.71 15.14 8.11
N ILE A 219 5.83 14.30 8.67
CA ILE A 219 6.18 13.09 9.41
C ILE A 219 5.27 11.96 8.95
N ASN A 220 5.84 10.86 8.51
CA ASN A 220 5.09 9.65 8.18
C ASN A 220 5.49 8.51 9.13
N LEU A 221 4.51 7.89 9.79
CA LEU A 221 4.70 6.70 10.62
C LEU A 221 4.16 5.47 9.89
N HIS A 222 5.01 4.47 9.72
CA HIS A 222 4.64 3.24 9.02
C HIS A 222 5.44 2.04 9.54
N GLU A 223 5.38 0.93 8.83
CA GLU A 223 6.16 -0.29 9.05
C GLU A 223 6.71 -0.84 7.73
N ALA A 224 7.80 -1.60 7.79
CA ALA A 224 8.39 -2.24 6.63
C ALA A 224 8.74 -3.71 6.92
N ALA A 225 8.76 -4.54 5.88
CA ALA A 225 9.06 -5.97 5.97
C ALA A 225 8.16 -6.70 7.00
N LEU A 226 6.84 -6.53 6.86
CA LEU A 226 5.84 -7.19 7.70
C LEU A 226 5.73 -8.68 7.33
N ILE A 227 6.57 -9.50 7.97
CA ILE A 227 6.68 -10.93 7.72
C ILE A 227 6.59 -11.68 9.06
N ASN A 228 5.73 -12.70 9.14
CA ASN A 228 5.52 -13.55 10.31
C ASN A 228 5.29 -12.76 11.62
N TYR A 229 4.49 -11.73 11.54
CA TYR A 229 4.16 -10.82 12.64
C TYR A 229 2.78 -10.20 12.38
N SER A 230 2.14 -9.63 13.40
CA SER A 230 0.87 -8.91 13.23
C SER A 230 1.09 -7.47 12.78
N CYS A 231 0.14 -6.96 12.00
CA CYS A 231 0.14 -5.59 11.51
C CYS A 231 0.00 -4.57 12.65
N MET A 232 0.74 -3.48 12.56
CA MET A 232 0.72 -2.39 13.53
C MET A 232 -0.34 -1.33 13.20
N ASN A 233 -1.28 -1.13 14.10
CA ASN A 233 -2.05 0.10 14.23
C ASN A 233 -1.42 0.98 15.32
N LEU A 234 -1.93 2.18 15.52
CA LEU A 234 -1.49 3.13 16.54
C LEU A 234 -2.66 3.56 17.39
N ASN A 235 -2.43 3.62 18.72
CA ASN A 235 -3.39 4.17 19.67
C ASN A 235 -2.83 5.47 20.24
N LEU A 236 -3.58 6.57 20.17
CA LEU A 236 -3.13 7.89 20.60
C LEU A 236 -3.55 8.17 22.05
N ASP A 237 -2.57 8.47 22.91
CA ASP A 237 -2.78 9.27 24.10
C ASP A 237 -2.91 10.75 23.66
N ASP A 238 -4.15 11.19 23.50
CA ASP A 238 -4.50 12.51 22.98
C ASP A 238 -4.25 13.66 23.96
N LYS A 239 -3.86 13.37 25.22
CA LYS A 239 -3.44 14.35 26.21
C LYS A 239 -1.95 14.65 26.12
N ASN A 240 -1.15 13.61 25.92
CA ASN A 240 0.31 13.70 25.89
C ASN A 240 0.88 13.71 24.46
N MET A 241 0.04 13.51 23.42
CA MET A 241 0.41 13.38 22.03
C MET A 241 1.39 12.23 21.80
N ILE A 242 1.11 11.07 22.39
CA ILE A 242 1.95 9.87 22.26
C ILE A 242 1.14 8.79 21.54
N PHE A 243 1.61 8.38 20.39
CA PHE A 243 1.15 7.13 19.79
C PHE A 243 1.86 5.94 20.43
N GLU A 244 1.12 4.89 20.69
CA GLU A 244 1.64 3.58 21.08
C GLU A 244 1.18 2.56 20.05
N SER A 245 2.05 1.64 19.66
CA SER A 245 1.69 0.55 18.76
C SER A 245 0.55 -0.28 19.35
N HIS A 246 -0.34 -0.71 18.47
CA HIS A 246 -1.46 -1.60 18.78
C HIS A 246 -1.55 -2.65 17.68
N LEU A 247 -1.09 -3.86 18.01
CA LEU A 247 -1.03 -4.95 17.02
C LEU A 247 -2.42 -5.56 16.82
N THR A 248 -2.66 -6.07 15.62
CA THR A 248 -3.87 -6.82 15.31
C THR A 248 -3.86 -8.17 16.04
N PRO A 249 -4.89 -8.52 16.82
CA PRO A 249 -4.97 -9.80 17.50
C PRO A 249 -5.40 -10.94 16.56
N ASP A 250 -5.15 -12.17 17.00
CA ASP A 250 -5.81 -13.36 16.48
C ASP A 250 -7.15 -13.61 17.21
N ALA A 251 -7.82 -14.72 16.88
CA ALA A 251 -9.09 -15.14 17.51
C ALA A 251 -9.02 -15.36 19.04
N LYS A 252 -7.82 -15.46 19.62
CA LYS A 252 -7.58 -15.63 21.07
C LYS A 252 -7.14 -14.33 21.74
N GLY A 253 -7.02 -13.25 20.98
CA GLY A 253 -6.48 -11.97 21.43
C GLY A 253 -4.94 -11.93 21.50
N ASP A 254 -4.24 -12.92 20.94
CA ASP A 254 -2.79 -12.97 20.88
C ASP A 254 -2.28 -12.21 19.65
N LYS A 255 -1.13 -11.54 19.79
CA LYS A 255 -0.65 -10.61 18.77
C LYS A 255 0.64 -11.06 18.05
N GLY A 256 1.13 -12.22 18.39
CA GLY A 256 2.26 -12.84 17.70
C GLY A 256 2.81 -14.04 18.42
N TYR A 257 3.07 -15.10 17.68
CA TYR A 257 3.71 -16.33 18.15
C TYR A 257 5.13 -16.35 17.59
N ILE A 258 6.10 -16.16 18.47
CA ILE A 258 7.51 -15.96 18.09
C ILE A 258 8.35 -17.12 18.55
N GLN A 259 9.19 -17.62 17.64
CA GLN A 259 10.23 -18.57 17.92
C GLN A 259 11.59 -17.96 17.61
N ALA A 260 12.48 -17.87 18.60
CA ALA A 260 13.84 -17.37 18.38
C ALA A 260 14.71 -18.41 17.65
N PRO A 261 15.62 -18.01 16.74
CA PRO A 261 15.90 -16.63 16.37
C PRO A 261 14.84 -16.03 15.43
N SER A 262 14.47 -14.76 15.66
CA SER A 262 13.46 -14.06 14.86
C SER A 262 13.64 -12.55 14.95
N THR A 263 12.87 -11.81 14.14
CA THR A 263 12.82 -10.34 14.16
C THR A 263 11.39 -9.85 14.07
N SER A 264 11.11 -8.68 14.64
CA SER A 264 9.90 -7.94 14.31
C SER A 264 10.03 -7.28 12.93
N PRO A 265 8.92 -6.79 12.32
CA PRO A 265 8.99 -5.81 11.24
C PRO A 265 9.73 -4.55 11.67
N TRP A 266 10.17 -3.76 10.70
CA TRP A 266 10.70 -2.43 10.97
C TRP A 266 9.58 -1.45 11.28
N ARG A 267 9.76 -0.62 12.28
CA ARG A 267 8.96 0.57 12.54
C ARG A 267 9.64 1.74 11.86
N THR A 268 8.90 2.53 11.07
CA THR A 268 9.50 3.55 10.21
C THR A 268 8.96 4.95 10.55
N ILE A 269 9.87 5.92 10.48
CA ILE A 269 9.59 7.35 10.68
C ILE A 269 10.27 8.09 9.54
N ILE A 270 9.52 8.48 8.50
CA ILE A 270 10.02 9.30 7.39
C ILE A 270 9.74 10.76 7.72
N VAL A 271 10.73 11.63 7.53
CA VAL A 271 10.63 13.04 7.92
C VAL A 271 11.27 13.95 6.89
N SER A 272 10.60 15.05 6.54
CA SER A 272 11.18 16.12 5.74
C SER A 272 10.49 17.46 6.01
N ASP A 273 11.14 18.55 5.67
CA ASP A 273 10.55 19.90 5.57
C ASP A 273 9.99 20.21 4.16
N ASP A 274 10.05 19.23 3.26
CA ASP A 274 9.45 19.26 1.91
C ASP A 274 8.58 18.02 1.68
N ALA A 275 7.28 18.20 1.42
CA ALA A 275 6.35 17.11 1.17
C ALA A 275 6.76 16.20 -0.01
N ARG A 276 7.48 16.75 -0.99
CA ARG A 276 7.95 16.00 -2.16
C ARG A 276 8.95 14.91 -1.79
N GLU A 277 9.78 15.15 -0.76
CA GLU A 277 10.78 14.19 -0.29
C GLU A 277 10.12 13.01 0.45
N ILE A 278 8.96 13.20 1.08
CA ILE A 278 8.17 12.09 1.64
C ILE A 278 7.76 11.13 0.53
N LEU A 279 7.29 11.66 -0.62
CA LEU A 279 6.89 10.87 -1.79
C LEU A 279 8.07 10.18 -2.48
N ASP A 280 9.24 10.80 -2.46
CA ASP A 280 10.46 10.26 -3.10
C ASP A 280 11.20 9.23 -2.23
N SER A 281 10.87 9.12 -0.94
CA SER A 281 11.51 8.18 -0.03
C SER A 281 11.41 6.73 -0.53
N LYS A 282 12.53 6.03 -0.48
CA LYS A 282 12.61 4.59 -0.79
C LYS A 282 13.01 3.76 0.44
N MET A 283 12.91 4.37 1.64
CA MET A 283 13.31 3.74 2.90
C MET A 283 12.52 2.45 3.16
N THR A 284 11.21 2.44 2.90
CA THR A 284 10.38 1.24 3.10
C THR A 284 10.87 0.07 2.25
N LEU A 285 11.25 0.31 0.99
CA LEU A 285 11.85 -0.72 0.14
C LEU A 285 13.22 -1.13 0.66
N ASN A 286 14.07 -0.16 1.03
CA ASN A 286 15.44 -0.40 1.50
C ASN A 286 15.52 -1.23 2.81
N LEU A 287 14.47 -1.22 3.61
CA LEU A 287 14.36 -2.02 4.84
C LEU A 287 13.92 -3.48 4.60
N ASN A 288 13.52 -3.82 3.37
CA ASN A 288 13.21 -5.19 2.98
C ASN A 288 14.47 -5.93 2.46
N GLU A 289 14.43 -7.25 2.50
CA GLU A 289 15.51 -8.09 1.98
C GLU A 289 15.61 -7.95 0.44
N PRO A 290 16.79 -8.20 -0.13
CA PRO A 290 16.96 -8.28 -1.58
C PRO A 290 16.01 -9.28 -2.23
N CYS A 291 15.82 -9.16 -3.55
CA CYS A 291 15.00 -10.07 -4.34
C CYS A 291 15.44 -11.53 -4.14
N LYS A 292 14.49 -12.41 -3.80
CA LYS A 292 14.70 -13.85 -3.60
C LYS A 292 14.40 -14.68 -4.86
N ILE A 293 13.88 -14.07 -5.91
CA ILE A 293 13.54 -14.75 -7.16
C ILE A 293 14.76 -14.71 -8.08
N GLU A 294 15.31 -15.87 -8.43
CA GLU A 294 16.51 -15.98 -9.27
C GLU A 294 16.27 -15.50 -10.71
N ASP A 295 15.18 -15.96 -11.32
CA ASP A 295 14.76 -15.53 -12.66
C ASP A 295 13.52 -14.63 -12.58
N THR A 296 13.71 -13.34 -12.76
CA THR A 296 12.63 -12.34 -12.79
C THR A 296 12.17 -11.96 -14.20
N SER A 297 12.66 -12.62 -15.24
CA SER A 297 12.40 -12.27 -16.66
C SER A 297 10.92 -12.39 -17.05
N TRP A 298 10.15 -13.20 -16.35
CA TRP A 298 8.72 -13.41 -16.56
C TRP A 298 7.85 -12.33 -15.87
N ILE A 299 8.39 -11.59 -14.91
CA ILE A 299 7.67 -10.52 -14.19
C ILE A 299 7.73 -9.26 -15.03
N LYS A 300 6.57 -8.78 -15.48
CA LYS A 300 6.47 -7.60 -16.35
C LYS A 300 5.30 -6.73 -15.96
N PRO A 301 5.47 -5.42 -15.97
CA PRO A 301 4.36 -4.48 -15.87
C PRO A 301 3.29 -4.76 -16.94
N VAL A 302 2.01 -4.58 -16.57
CA VAL A 302 0.85 -4.89 -17.41
C VAL A 302 -0.15 -3.74 -17.41
N LYS A 303 -0.50 -3.25 -18.59
CA LYS A 303 -1.62 -2.35 -18.80
C LYS A 303 -2.81 -3.14 -19.34
N TYR A 304 -3.96 -3.08 -18.65
CA TYR A 304 -5.07 -3.97 -18.94
C TYR A 304 -6.44 -3.29 -18.93
N VAL A 305 -7.42 -3.96 -19.50
CA VAL A 305 -8.85 -3.66 -19.39
C VAL A 305 -9.56 -4.84 -18.75
N GLY A 306 -10.82 -4.72 -18.34
CA GLY A 306 -11.45 -5.86 -17.72
C GLY A 306 -12.97 -5.83 -17.63
N VAL A 307 -13.54 -7.03 -17.56
CA VAL A 307 -14.93 -7.28 -17.20
C VAL A 307 -14.99 -7.21 -15.67
N TRP A 308 -15.26 -6.01 -15.15
CA TRP A 308 -15.23 -5.66 -13.73
C TRP A 308 -16.15 -4.48 -13.39
N TRP A 309 -15.93 -3.28 -13.97
CA TRP A 309 -16.64 -2.05 -13.61
C TRP A 309 -18.15 -2.16 -13.80
N GLU A 310 -18.58 -2.90 -14.81
CA GLU A 310 -19.99 -3.16 -15.07
C GLU A 310 -20.70 -3.91 -13.94
N MET A 311 -19.99 -4.82 -13.24
CA MET A 311 -20.53 -5.49 -12.07
C MET A 311 -20.56 -4.57 -10.84
N ILE A 312 -19.50 -3.81 -10.61
CA ILE A 312 -19.43 -2.82 -9.52
C ILE A 312 -20.55 -1.78 -9.65
N THR A 313 -20.86 -1.35 -10.87
CA THR A 313 -21.94 -0.37 -11.12
C THR A 313 -23.34 -0.99 -11.16
N GLY A 314 -23.45 -2.32 -11.14
CA GLY A 314 -24.72 -3.03 -11.22
C GLY A 314 -25.34 -3.13 -12.62
N LYS A 315 -24.54 -2.87 -13.68
CA LYS A 315 -24.94 -3.08 -15.09
C LYS A 315 -24.96 -4.56 -15.44
N SER A 316 -24.03 -5.34 -14.90
CA SER A 316 -23.92 -6.79 -15.05
C SER A 316 -23.78 -7.49 -13.68
N SER A 317 -23.86 -8.81 -13.65
CA SER A 317 -23.70 -9.62 -12.45
C SER A 317 -22.47 -10.51 -12.53
N TRP A 318 -21.87 -10.82 -11.34
CA TRP A 318 -20.87 -11.89 -11.22
C TRP A 318 -21.50 -13.29 -11.34
N SER A 319 -22.76 -13.43 -10.88
CA SER A 319 -23.50 -14.70 -10.90
C SER A 319 -24.07 -15.00 -12.27
N TYR A 320 -24.07 -16.30 -12.62
CA TYR A 320 -24.62 -16.81 -13.88
C TYR A 320 -26.15 -16.98 -13.84
N THR A 321 -26.71 -17.32 -12.67
CA THR A 321 -28.11 -17.72 -12.52
C THR A 321 -28.77 -17.12 -11.29
N ASN A 322 -30.11 -17.08 -11.27
CA ASN A 322 -30.92 -16.78 -10.09
C ASN A 322 -31.61 -18.02 -9.51
N ASP A 323 -31.36 -19.21 -10.08
CA ASP A 323 -32.06 -20.43 -9.68
C ASP A 323 -31.55 -21.02 -8.36
N PHE A 324 -30.36 -20.64 -7.91
CA PHE A 324 -29.71 -21.21 -6.74
C PHE A 324 -29.61 -20.20 -5.57
N PRO A 325 -30.49 -20.31 -4.55
CA PRO A 325 -30.39 -19.52 -3.34
C PRO A 325 -29.22 -19.97 -2.43
N ALA A 326 -28.69 -21.18 -2.69
CA ALA A 326 -27.52 -21.72 -1.99
C ALA A 326 -26.75 -22.63 -2.96
N VAL A 327 -25.41 -22.56 -2.88
CA VAL A 327 -24.49 -23.31 -3.72
C VAL A 327 -23.64 -24.24 -2.86
N GLN A 328 -23.55 -25.49 -3.26
CA GLN A 328 -22.58 -26.45 -2.72
C GLN A 328 -21.69 -26.95 -3.85
N LEU A 329 -20.41 -26.61 -3.82
CA LEU A 329 -19.45 -26.95 -4.84
C LEU A 329 -19.36 -28.49 -5.03
N GLY A 330 -19.32 -28.93 -6.28
CA GLY A 330 -19.30 -30.35 -6.63
C GLY A 330 -20.64 -31.10 -6.49
N ILE A 331 -21.70 -30.41 -6.01
CA ILE A 331 -23.06 -30.98 -5.85
C ILE A 331 -24.09 -30.19 -6.68
N THR A 332 -24.04 -28.84 -6.60
CA THR A 332 -24.94 -27.97 -7.37
C THR A 332 -24.70 -28.16 -8.87
N ASP A 333 -25.74 -28.56 -9.59
CA ASP A 333 -25.66 -28.91 -11.02
C ASP A 333 -26.02 -27.71 -11.89
N TYR A 334 -25.02 -26.92 -12.28
CA TYR A 334 -25.17 -25.75 -13.14
C TYR A 334 -25.67 -26.09 -14.58
N SER A 335 -25.57 -27.36 -15.04
CA SER A 335 -26.10 -27.74 -16.36
C SER A 335 -27.62 -27.62 -16.45
N LYS A 336 -28.31 -27.56 -15.31
CA LYS A 336 -29.77 -27.41 -15.19
C LYS A 336 -30.20 -25.95 -14.93
N ALA A 337 -29.26 -25.07 -14.63
CA ALA A 337 -29.55 -23.67 -14.33
C ALA A 337 -29.87 -22.87 -15.59
N LYS A 338 -30.75 -21.88 -15.45
CA LYS A 338 -31.03 -20.93 -16.51
C LYS A 338 -30.14 -19.69 -16.34
N PRO A 339 -29.49 -19.21 -17.42
CA PRO A 339 -28.77 -17.94 -17.36
C PRO A 339 -29.72 -16.83 -16.91
N ASN A 340 -29.22 -15.92 -16.02
CA ASN A 340 -29.99 -14.77 -15.59
C ASN A 340 -30.07 -13.66 -16.65
N GLY A 341 -29.26 -13.76 -17.72
CA GLY A 341 -29.20 -12.78 -18.82
C GLY A 341 -28.39 -11.52 -18.52
N THR A 342 -27.78 -11.43 -17.33
CA THR A 342 -26.95 -10.28 -16.89
C THR A 342 -25.51 -10.65 -16.55
N HIS A 343 -25.14 -11.93 -16.68
CA HIS A 343 -23.79 -12.40 -16.38
C HIS A 343 -22.74 -11.75 -17.28
N GLY A 344 -21.82 -10.97 -16.67
CA GLY A 344 -20.79 -10.23 -17.39
C GLY A 344 -19.68 -11.09 -17.96
N ALA A 345 -19.29 -12.13 -17.24
CA ALA A 345 -18.15 -13.00 -17.60
C ALA A 345 -18.52 -14.09 -18.62
N ASN A 346 -19.33 -13.79 -19.65
CA ASN A 346 -19.62 -14.74 -20.71
C ASN A 346 -18.60 -14.65 -21.86
N THR A 347 -18.39 -15.78 -22.55
CA THR A 347 -17.37 -15.92 -23.62
C THR A 347 -17.47 -14.86 -24.72
N ALA A 348 -18.68 -14.50 -25.14
CA ALA A 348 -18.86 -13.53 -26.22
C ALA A 348 -18.41 -12.14 -25.78
N HIS A 349 -18.84 -11.70 -24.61
CA HIS A 349 -18.49 -10.40 -24.06
C HIS A 349 -16.99 -10.28 -23.73
N VAL A 350 -16.38 -11.33 -23.18
CA VAL A 350 -14.93 -11.36 -22.93
C VAL A 350 -14.13 -11.21 -24.23
N LYS A 351 -14.59 -11.80 -25.35
CA LYS A 351 -13.94 -11.62 -26.66
C LYS A 351 -14.02 -10.18 -27.16
N GLU A 352 -15.08 -9.41 -26.83
CA GLU A 352 -15.14 -7.99 -27.15
C GLU A 352 -14.05 -7.19 -26.41
N TYR A 353 -13.79 -7.51 -25.13
CA TYR A 353 -12.67 -6.91 -24.37
C TYR A 353 -11.31 -7.32 -24.89
N ILE A 354 -11.13 -8.57 -25.35
CA ILE A 354 -9.89 -9.02 -25.99
C ILE A 354 -9.65 -8.26 -27.30
N ASP A 355 -10.68 -8.08 -28.14
CA ASP A 355 -10.59 -7.31 -29.39
C ASP A 355 -10.25 -5.84 -29.11
N PHE A 356 -10.89 -5.25 -28.08
CA PHE A 356 -10.59 -3.90 -27.65
C PHE A 356 -9.14 -3.74 -27.13
N ALA A 357 -8.68 -4.66 -26.29
CA ALA A 357 -7.32 -4.68 -25.79
C ALA A 357 -6.29 -4.75 -26.92
N SER A 358 -6.46 -5.72 -27.85
CA SER A 358 -5.61 -5.91 -29.02
C SER A 358 -5.58 -4.68 -29.92
N LYS A 359 -6.75 -4.09 -30.22
CA LYS A 359 -6.88 -2.90 -31.07
C LYS A 359 -6.18 -1.68 -30.50
N HIS A 360 -6.17 -1.54 -29.19
CA HIS A 360 -5.68 -0.33 -28.50
C HIS A 360 -4.32 -0.50 -27.82
N GLY A 361 -3.68 -1.68 -27.95
CA GLY A 361 -2.34 -1.95 -27.44
C GLY A 361 -2.27 -2.16 -25.94
N PHE A 362 -3.34 -2.69 -25.33
CA PHE A 362 -3.33 -3.18 -23.96
C PHE A 362 -2.73 -4.59 -23.89
N ASP A 363 -2.01 -4.88 -22.80
CA ASP A 363 -1.31 -6.14 -22.61
C ASP A 363 -2.24 -7.27 -22.19
N GLY A 364 -3.33 -6.94 -21.46
CA GLY A 364 -4.17 -7.97 -20.84
C GLY A 364 -5.63 -7.61 -20.67
N VAL A 365 -6.41 -8.65 -20.32
CA VAL A 365 -7.83 -8.57 -19.94
C VAL A 365 -8.04 -9.32 -18.63
N LEU A 366 -8.59 -8.64 -17.61
CA LEU A 366 -9.11 -9.24 -16.37
C LEU A 366 -10.56 -9.68 -16.59
N VAL A 367 -10.94 -10.81 -16.01
CA VAL A 367 -12.35 -11.25 -15.97
C VAL A 367 -12.70 -11.70 -14.56
N GLU A 368 -13.61 -10.97 -13.91
CA GLU A 368 -14.23 -11.40 -12.66
C GLU A 368 -15.52 -12.19 -12.92
N GLY A 369 -15.94 -12.99 -11.96
CA GLY A 369 -17.20 -13.75 -12.09
C GLY A 369 -17.15 -14.94 -13.05
N TRP A 370 -15.96 -15.41 -13.43
CA TRP A 370 -15.80 -16.47 -14.44
C TRP A 370 -16.14 -17.89 -13.95
N ASN A 371 -16.00 -18.14 -12.64
CA ASN A 371 -16.10 -19.46 -12.00
C ASN A 371 -17.39 -19.61 -11.18
N GLN A 372 -17.83 -20.85 -10.95
CA GLN A 372 -19.04 -21.17 -10.21
C GLN A 372 -18.95 -20.77 -8.73
N GLY A 373 -20.07 -20.31 -8.15
CA GLY A 373 -20.21 -20.04 -6.72
C GLY A 373 -20.71 -18.63 -6.36
N TRP A 374 -20.74 -17.69 -7.30
CA TRP A 374 -21.07 -16.29 -7.03
C TRP A 374 -22.56 -16.04 -6.65
N GLU A 375 -23.43 -17.01 -6.80
CA GLU A 375 -24.84 -16.92 -6.38
C GLU A 375 -24.98 -16.89 -4.85
N ASP A 376 -24.01 -17.49 -4.13
CA ASP A 376 -24.09 -17.68 -2.68
C ASP A 376 -22.68 -17.57 -2.05
N TRP A 377 -21.97 -16.45 -2.30
CA TRP A 377 -20.58 -16.30 -1.89
C TRP A 377 -20.40 -15.35 -0.69
N PHE A 378 -21.13 -14.24 -0.68
CA PHE A 378 -20.87 -13.13 0.25
C PHE A 378 -21.71 -13.23 1.54
N GLY A 379 -21.09 -12.92 2.69
CA GLY A 379 -21.79 -12.75 3.96
C GLY A 379 -22.24 -14.02 4.70
N HIS A 380 -22.01 -15.20 4.13
CA HIS A 380 -22.47 -16.49 4.66
C HIS A 380 -21.41 -17.23 5.46
N ALA A 381 -20.20 -16.70 5.60
CA ALA A 381 -19.08 -17.32 6.32
C ALA A 381 -18.80 -18.76 5.90
N LYS A 382 -18.91 -19.04 4.61
CA LYS A 382 -18.70 -20.38 4.01
C LYS A 382 -17.22 -20.64 3.85
N ASP A 383 -16.73 -21.75 4.42
CA ASP A 383 -15.34 -22.17 4.22
C ASP A 383 -15.06 -22.62 2.79
N TYR A 384 -16.00 -23.32 2.17
CA TYR A 384 -15.85 -23.92 0.83
C TYR A 384 -16.70 -23.20 -0.20
N VAL A 385 -16.23 -22.04 -0.67
CA VAL A 385 -16.98 -21.14 -1.57
C VAL A 385 -16.62 -21.38 -3.02
N PHE A 386 -15.32 -21.36 -3.36
CA PHE A 386 -14.79 -21.46 -4.71
C PHE A 386 -13.77 -22.61 -4.82
N ASP A 387 -13.66 -23.24 -5.98
CA ASP A 387 -12.62 -24.24 -6.29
C ASP A 387 -11.53 -23.74 -7.24
N PHE A 388 -11.69 -22.53 -7.77
CA PHE A 388 -10.74 -21.81 -8.62
C PHE A 388 -10.38 -22.51 -9.95
N VAL A 389 -11.16 -23.48 -10.39
CA VAL A 389 -10.91 -24.25 -11.62
C VAL A 389 -12.16 -24.56 -12.43
N THR A 390 -13.37 -24.39 -11.85
CA THR A 390 -14.63 -24.77 -12.53
C THR A 390 -15.31 -23.51 -13.06
N PRO A 391 -15.29 -23.29 -14.41
CA PRO A 391 -15.95 -22.14 -15.02
C PRO A 391 -17.47 -22.29 -15.03
N TYR A 392 -18.16 -21.17 -15.21
CA TYR A 392 -19.59 -21.22 -15.57
C TYR A 392 -19.83 -21.84 -16.96
N PRO A 393 -21.03 -22.34 -17.24
CA PRO A 393 -21.33 -22.99 -18.51
C PRO A 393 -21.16 -22.11 -19.76
N ASP A 394 -21.26 -20.80 -19.64
CA ASP A 394 -21.09 -19.80 -20.71
C ASP A 394 -19.68 -19.22 -20.81
N PHE A 395 -18.72 -19.69 -19.97
CA PHE A 395 -17.34 -19.26 -19.98
C PHE A 395 -16.40 -20.36 -20.52
N ASP A 396 -16.05 -20.27 -21.80
CA ASP A 396 -15.11 -21.20 -22.46
C ASP A 396 -13.67 -20.80 -22.24
N VAL A 397 -13.06 -21.28 -21.15
CA VAL A 397 -11.68 -20.98 -20.77
C VAL A 397 -10.68 -21.24 -21.91
N LYS A 398 -10.76 -22.38 -22.57
CA LYS A 398 -9.82 -22.77 -23.64
C LYS A 398 -10.00 -21.92 -24.88
N GLY A 399 -11.26 -21.73 -25.32
CA GLY A 399 -11.56 -20.91 -26.49
C GLY A 399 -11.22 -19.44 -26.27
N ILE A 400 -11.36 -18.91 -25.04
CA ILE A 400 -10.91 -17.57 -24.66
C ILE A 400 -9.38 -17.47 -24.70
N HIS A 401 -8.66 -18.45 -24.13
CA HIS A 401 -7.21 -18.47 -24.16
C HIS A 401 -6.65 -18.47 -25.59
N GLU A 402 -7.16 -19.39 -26.43
CA GLU A 402 -6.72 -19.46 -27.84
C GLU A 402 -7.01 -18.17 -28.59
N TYR A 403 -8.19 -17.57 -28.35
CA TYR A 403 -8.57 -16.30 -28.95
C TYR A 403 -7.68 -15.15 -28.51
N ALA A 404 -7.42 -15.00 -27.23
CA ALA A 404 -6.54 -13.98 -26.67
C ALA A 404 -5.11 -14.11 -27.18
N LYS A 405 -4.58 -15.35 -27.19
CA LYS A 405 -3.25 -15.67 -27.74
C LYS A 405 -3.12 -15.29 -29.21
N ALA A 406 -4.13 -15.58 -30.04
CA ALA A 406 -4.16 -15.21 -31.46
C ALA A 406 -4.16 -13.67 -31.67
N LYS A 407 -4.67 -12.92 -30.70
CA LYS A 407 -4.72 -11.44 -30.68
C LYS A 407 -3.52 -10.79 -30.00
N GLY A 408 -2.59 -11.58 -29.43
CA GLY A 408 -1.45 -11.08 -28.66
C GLY A 408 -1.81 -10.47 -27.30
N VAL A 409 -2.96 -10.85 -26.72
CA VAL A 409 -3.47 -10.36 -25.43
C VAL A 409 -3.32 -11.45 -24.37
N LYS A 410 -2.91 -11.08 -23.16
CA LYS A 410 -2.84 -11.96 -21.99
C LYS A 410 -4.15 -11.93 -21.20
N MET A 411 -4.42 -13.02 -20.48
CA MET A 411 -5.54 -13.07 -19.56
C MET A 411 -5.08 -12.95 -18.12
N ILE A 412 -5.81 -12.19 -17.31
CA ILE A 412 -5.61 -12.06 -15.87
C ILE A 412 -6.78 -12.77 -15.18
N MET A 413 -6.49 -13.72 -14.30
CA MET A 413 -7.49 -14.49 -13.59
C MET A 413 -7.91 -13.77 -12.31
N HIS A 414 -9.16 -13.97 -11.90
CA HIS A 414 -9.67 -13.52 -10.61
C HIS A 414 -9.89 -14.73 -9.68
N HIS A 415 -9.33 -14.66 -8.49
CA HIS A 415 -9.52 -15.64 -7.42
C HIS A 415 -10.14 -14.96 -6.20
N GLU A 416 -11.47 -14.87 -6.15
CA GLU A 416 -12.17 -14.45 -4.95
C GLU A 416 -12.19 -15.59 -3.92
N THR A 417 -11.80 -15.30 -2.68
CA THR A 417 -11.74 -16.29 -1.61
C THR A 417 -12.90 -16.21 -0.62
N SER A 418 -13.64 -15.08 -0.62
CA SER A 418 -14.66 -14.75 0.39
C SER A 418 -14.10 -14.86 1.83
N GLY A 419 -12.85 -14.42 2.01
CA GLY A 419 -12.15 -14.49 3.29
C GLY A 419 -11.71 -15.88 3.75
N SER A 420 -11.97 -16.95 2.97
CA SER A 420 -11.58 -18.32 3.35
C SER A 420 -10.14 -18.64 2.94
N THR A 421 -9.19 -18.23 3.75
CA THR A 421 -7.75 -18.46 3.50
C THR A 421 -7.41 -19.93 3.39
N ARG A 422 -7.93 -20.78 4.30
CA ARG A 422 -7.62 -22.21 4.27
C ARG A 422 -8.25 -22.95 3.08
N ASN A 423 -9.40 -22.50 2.55
CA ASN A 423 -9.96 -23.05 1.31
C ASN A 423 -9.05 -22.71 0.13
N TYR A 424 -8.56 -21.48 0.07
CA TYR A 424 -7.65 -21.08 -1.00
C TYR A 424 -6.34 -21.87 -0.94
N GLU A 425 -5.73 -22.01 0.24
CA GLU A 425 -4.50 -22.81 0.42
C GLU A 425 -4.65 -24.27 -0.03
N ARG A 426 -5.80 -24.91 0.25
CA ARG A 426 -6.10 -26.30 -0.20
C ARG A 426 -6.15 -26.42 -1.71
N HIS A 427 -6.55 -25.38 -2.42
CA HIS A 427 -6.74 -25.40 -3.86
C HIS A 427 -5.60 -24.74 -4.63
N LEU A 428 -4.66 -24.09 -3.96
CA LEU A 428 -3.70 -23.17 -4.56
C LEU A 428 -2.84 -23.81 -5.66
N ASP A 429 -2.28 -25.02 -5.41
CA ASP A 429 -1.51 -25.74 -6.41
C ASP A 429 -2.36 -26.06 -7.65
N LYS A 430 -3.59 -26.56 -7.44
CA LYS A 430 -4.51 -26.89 -8.53
C LYS A 430 -4.94 -25.65 -9.30
N ALA A 431 -5.20 -24.55 -8.61
CA ALA A 431 -5.58 -23.27 -9.20
C ALA A 431 -4.44 -22.70 -10.07
N PHE A 432 -3.23 -22.67 -9.56
CA PHE A 432 -2.07 -22.16 -10.31
C PHE A 432 -1.66 -23.07 -11.47
N GLN A 433 -1.78 -24.38 -11.30
CA GLN A 433 -1.60 -25.31 -12.42
C GLN A 433 -2.65 -25.05 -13.52
N PHE A 434 -3.93 -24.91 -13.15
CA PHE A 434 -5.00 -24.57 -14.08
C PHE A 434 -4.75 -23.25 -14.82
N MET A 435 -4.23 -22.23 -14.13
CA MET A 435 -3.81 -20.97 -14.75
C MET A 435 -2.74 -21.21 -15.81
N ASN A 436 -1.67 -21.94 -15.49
CA ASN A 436 -0.59 -22.24 -16.44
C ASN A 436 -1.07 -23.03 -17.65
N GLU A 437 -1.94 -24.04 -17.46
CA GLU A 437 -2.52 -24.84 -18.54
C GLU A 437 -3.39 -24.01 -19.48
N ASN A 438 -3.96 -22.90 -18.98
CA ASN A 438 -4.82 -22.00 -19.75
C ASN A 438 -4.19 -20.63 -20.04
N GLY A 439 -2.87 -20.48 -19.85
CA GLY A 439 -2.07 -19.32 -20.28
C GLY A 439 -2.30 -18.04 -19.49
N TYR A 440 -2.69 -18.14 -18.23
CA TYR A 440 -2.79 -17.01 -17.30
C TYR A 440 -1.45 -16.78 -16.59
N GLU A 441 -0.95 -15.56 -16.61
CA GLU A 441 0.34 -15.17 -16.00
C GLU A 441 0.18 -14.30 -14.75
N ALA A 442 -1.04 -13.86 -14.45
CA ALA A 442 -1.34 -13.02 -13.29
C ALA A 442 -2.70 -13.39 -12.68
N ALA A 443 -2.79 -13.28 -11.36
CA ALA A 443 -4.02 -13.44 -10.59
C ALA A 443 -4.33 -12.17 -9.79
N LYS A 444 -5.56 -11.67 -9.89
CA LYS A 444 -6.17 -10.79 -8.89
C LYS A 444 -6.76 -11.68 -7.81
N THR A 445 -6.32 -11.54 -6.56
CA THR A 445 -6.88 -12.28 -5.42
C THR A 445 -7.79 -11.37 -4.61
N GLY A 446 -8.99 -11.83 -4.25
CA GLY A 446 -9.94 -11.13 -3.41
C GLY A 446 -10.15 -11.84 -2.07
N TYR A 447 -10.39 -11.07 -1.01
CA TYR A 447 -10.65 -11.57 0.34
C TYR A 447 -11.84 -10.84 0.96
N VAL A 448 -12.90 -10.65 0.19
CA VAL A 448 -14.10 -9.92 0.62
C VAL A 448 -14.77 -10.61 1.80
N GLY A 449 -15.12 -9.83 2.83
CA GLY A 449 -15.80 -10.30 4.02
C GLY A 449 -14.86 -10.70 5.18
N PRO A 450 -15.39 -11.29 6.25
CA PRO A 450 -14.61 -11.68 7.42
C PRO A 450 -13.68 -12.87 7.09
N ILE A 451 -12.50 -12.87 7.67
CA ILE A 451 -11.57 -14.00 7.53
C ILE A 451 -12.13 -15.26 8.20
N LEU A 452 -11.91 -16.39 7.56
CA LEU A 452 -12.24 -17.72 8.08
C LEU A 452 -10.96 -18.50 8.45
N PRO A 453 -10.94 -19.12 9.64
CA PRO A 453 -12.04 -19.31 10.59
C PRO A 453 -12.48 -18.02 11.31
N ILE A 454 -13.75 -17.93 11.65
CA ILE A 454 -14.34 -16.76 12.35
C ILE A 454 -13.53 -16.44 13.61
N GLY A 455 -13.24 -15.14 13.80
CA GLY A 455 -12.44 -14.59 14.89
C GLY A 455 -11.01 -14.25 14.48
N GLU A 456 -10.52 -14.77 13.35
CA GLU A 456 -9.30 -14.27 12.72
C GLU A 456 -9.57 -12.94 12.02
N HIS A 457 -8.52 -12.16 11.86
CA HIS A 457 -8.56 -10.83 11.22
C HIS A 457 -7.67 -10.79 9.98
N HIS A 458 -8.02 -9.92 9.01
CA HIS A 458 -7.21 -9.71 7.80
C HIS A 458 -5.76 -9.36 8.10
N TYR A 459 -5.49 -8.72 9.24
CA TYR A 459 -4.16 -8.22 9.59
C TYR A 459 -3.53 -8.95 10.78
N SER A 460 -4.08 -10.11 11.19
CA SER A 460 -3.47 -11.01 12.18
C SER A 460 -2.25 -11.74 11.60
N GLN A 461 -1.34 -12.22 12.45
CA GLN A 461 -0.12 -12.93 12.02
C GLN A 461 -0.45 -14.13 11.11
N SER A 462 -1.49 -14.90 11.42
CA SER A 462 -1.87 -16.09 10.62
C SER A 462 -2.27 -15.71 9.20
N THR A 463 -3.07 -14.66 9.04
CA THR A 463 -3.52 -14.20 7.73
C THR A 463 -2.39 -13.53 6.94
N LEU A 464 -1.48 -12.80 7.62
CA LEU A 464 -0.28 -12.26 6.98
C LEU A 464 0.64 -13.36 6.46
N ASN A 465 0.77 -14.46 7.20
CA ASN A 465 1.53 -15.63 6.74
C ASN A 465 0.85 -16.29 5.53
N HIS A 466 -0.49 -16.28 5.47
CA HIS A 466 -1.23 -16.73 4.30
C HIS A 466 -0.93 -15.87 3.06
N TYR A 467 -1.01 -14.53 3.16
CA TYR A 467 -0.68 -13.64 2.04
C TYR A 467 0.74 -13.85 1.54
N GLN A 468 1.69 -13.98 2.47
CA GLN A 468 3.09 -14.25 2.12
C GLN A 468 3.23 -15.60 1.42
N TYR A 469 2.57 -16.65 1.92
CA TYR A 469 2.58 -17.99 1.32
C TYR A 469 2.03 -18.00 -0.10
N VAL A 470 0.94 -17.28 -0.36
CA VAL A 470 0.36 -17.15 -1.73
C VAL A 470 1.37 -16.53 -2.69
N ILE A 471 2.04 -15.44 -2.26
CA ILE A 471 3.04 -14.75 -3.08
C ILE A 471 4.25 -15.67 -3.37
N GLU A 472 4.76 -16.37 -2.35
CA GLU A 472 5.88 -17.29 -2.49
C GLU A 472 5.52 -18.49 -3.38
N LYS A 473 4.33 -19.07 -3.17
CA LYS A 473 3.83 -20.20 -3.96
C LYS A 473 3.62 -19.83 -5.43
N ALA A 474 3.18 -18.62 -5.70
CA ALA A 474 2.99 -18.11 -7.06
C ALA A 474 4.31 -18.04 -7.86
N VAL A 475 5.46 -17.89 -7.19
CA VAL A 475 6.77 -17.93 -7.85
C VAL A 475 7.05 -19.28 -8.50
N ASP A 476 6.66 -20.40 -7.84
CA ASP A 476 6.86 -21.77 -8.36
C ASP A 476 6.14 -21.96 -9.70
N TYR A 477 5.05 -21.23 -9.90
CA TYR A 477 4.21 -21.28 -11.11
C TYR A 477 4.44 -20.09 -12.07
N LYS A 478 5.37 -19.18 -11.76
CA LYS A 478 5.62 -17.93 -12.51
C LYS A 478 4.37 -17.08 -12.69
N ILE A 479 3.62 -16.89 -11.61
CA ILE A 479 2.38 -16.10 -11.57
C ILE A 479 2.63 -14.81 -10.79
N MET A 480 2.19 -13.69 -11.36
CA MET A 480 2.16 -12.39 -10.70
C MET A 480 0.87 -12.26 -9.88
N ILE A 481 0.97 -11.64 -8.69
CA ILE A 481 -0.15 -11.47 -7.76
C ILE A 481 -0.52 -9.99 -7.64
N ASN A 482 -1.82 -9.71 -7.74
CA ASN A 482 -2.47 -8.45 -7.38
C ASN A 482 -3.45 -8.73 -6.23
N ALA A 483 -3.09 -8.34 -5.00
CA ALA A 483 -3.86 -8.70 -3.80
C ALA A 483 -4.84 -7.58 -3.41
N HIS A 484 -6.15 -7.88 -3.43
CA HIS A 484 -7.22 -7.00 -2.95
C HIS A 484 -7.63 -7.38 -1.53
N GLU A 485 -8.16 -6.44 -0.74
CA GLU A 485 -8.52 -6.51 0.69
C GLU A 485 -7.38 -6.98 1.62
N ALA A 486 -6.25 -7.39 1.07
CA ALA A 486 -5.08 -7.82 1.84
C ALA A 486 -4.49 -6.66 2.67
N VAL A 487 -3.55 -6.99 3.56
CA VAL A 487 -2.87 -5.97 4.35
C VAL A 487 -2.14 -4.94 3.47
N ARG A 488 -2.07 -3.70 3.95
CA ARG A 488 -1.29 -2.64 3.32
C ARG A 488 0.15 -3.07 3.03
N PRO A 489 0.75 -2.63 1.92
CA PRO A 489 2.09 -3.03 1.54
C PRO A 489 3.13 -2.41 2.48
N THR A 490 4.19 -3.17 2.69
CA THR A 490 5.33 -2.81 3.55
C THR A 490 6.67 -3.01 2.85
N GLY A 491 6.70 -2.85 1.52
CA GLY A 491 7.89 -2.97 0.70
C GLY A 491 8.25 -4.39 0.28
N ILE A 492 7.39 -5.38 0.54
CA ILE A 492 7.62 -6.81 0.22
C ILE A 492 7.91 -7.02 -1.27
N CYS A 493 7.42 -6.15 -2.14
CA CYS A 493 7.67 -6.19 -3.58
C CYS A 493 9.17 -6.03 -3.97
N ARG A 494 10.05 -5.55 -3.08
CA ARG A 494 11.51 -5.64 -3.27
C ARG A 494 11.97 -7.10 -3.22
N THR A 495 11.50 -7.86 -2.25
CA THR A 495 11.88 -9.26 -2.02
C THR A 495 11.17 -10.21 -2.98
N TYR A 496 9.90 -9.93 -3.25
CA TYR A 496 9.03 -10.71 -4.12
C TYR A 496 8.36 -9.80 -5.17
N PRO A 497 9.07 -9.43 -6.24
CA PRO A 497 8.55 -8.52 -7.29
C PRO A 497 7.40 -9.11 -8.12
N ASN A 498 7.07 -10.39 -7.95
CA ASN A 498 5.84 -10.97 -8.49
C ASN A 498 4.57 -10.51 -7.76
N MET A 499 4.68 -9.89 -6.57
CA MET A 499 3.61 -9.07 -5.99
C MET A 499 3.56 -7.75 -6.76
N ILE A 500 2.84 -7.75 -7.88
CA ILE A 500 2.84 -6.65 -8.84
C ILE A 500 1.79 -5.58 -8.54
N GLY A 501 0.76 -5.92 -7.78
CA GLY A 501 -0.30 -5.02 -7.37
C GLY A 501 -0.84 -5.35 -5.99
N ASN A 502 -1.46 -4.37 -5.37
CA ASN A 502 -2.19 -4.50 -4.11
C ASN A 502 -3.17 -3.34 -4.02
N GLU A 503 -4.38 -3.55 -3.52
CA GLU A 503 -5.36 -2.48 -3.33
C GLU A 503 -5.20 -1.83 -1.95
N SER A 504 -5.64 -2.50 -0.89
CA SER A 504 -5.52 -2.13 0.54
C SER A 504 -5.81 -0.66 0.86
N ALA A 505 -6.77 -0.07 0.21
CA ALA A 505 -7.36 1.25 0.46
C ALA A 505 -8.54 1.44 -0.50
N ARG A 506 -9.38 2.45 -0.28
CA ARG A 506 -10.44 2.78 -1.23
C ARG A 506 -9.87 3.13 -2.60
N GLY A 507 -10.18 2.27 -3.58
CA GLY A 507 -9.95 2.49 -4.99
C GLY A 507 -11.16 3.11 -5.70
N THR A 508 -11.16 3.03 -7.01
CA THR A 508 -12.23 3.59 -7.86
C THR A 508 -13.60 2.95 -7.59
N GLU A 509 -13.67 1.68 -7.17
CA GLU A 509 -14.93 0.98 -6.94
C GLU A 509 -15.84 1.71 -5.93
N PHE A 510 -15.25 2.31 -4.91
CA PHE A 510 -16.00 3.07 -3.90
C PHE A 510 -16.69 4.31 -4.47
N GLN A 511 -16.33 4.76 -5.67
CA GLN A 511 -17.08 5.82 -6.35
C GLN A 511 -18.50 5.35 -6.72
N ALA A 512 -18.72 4.04 -6.88
CA ALA A 512 -20.05 3.47 -7.08
C ALA A 512 -20.84 3.27 -5.77
N PHE A 513 -20.20 3.44 -4.61
CA PHE A 513 -20.77 3.25 -3.27
C PHE A 513 -20.75 4.55 -2.43
N GLY A 514 -21.19 5.65 -3.01
CA GLY A 514 -21.24 6.98 -2.37
C GLY A 514 -20.06 7.88 -2.70
N GLY A 515 -18.95 7.31 -3.17
CA GLY A 515 -17.75 8.04 -3.62
C GLY A 515 -16.87 8.55 -2.49
N SER A 516 -15.58 8.68 -2.79
CA SER A 516 -14.62 9.39 -1.95
C SER A 516 -14.50 10.84 -2.35
N LYS A 517 -14.11 11.73 -1.43
CA LYS A 517 -13.85 13.13 -1.74
C LYS A 517 -12.65 13.29 -2.66
N PRO A 518 -12.56 14.37 -3.46
CA PRO A 518 -11.41 14.59 -4.36
C PRO A 518 -10.04 14.63 -3.68
N ASN A 519 -9.97 15.04 -2.41
CA ASN A 519 -8.72 15.07 -1.66
C ASN A 519 -8.16 13.66 -1.34
N HIS A 520 -8.96 12.61 -1.46
CA HIS A 520 -8.52 11.24 -1.24
C HIS A 520 -7.31 10.87 -2.11
N VAL A 521 -7.35 11.20 -3.41
CA VAL A 521 -6.26 10.90 -4.35
C VAL A 521 -5.02 11.78 -4.13
N THR A 522 -5.11 12.84 -3.34
CA THR A 522 -3.96 13.67 -2.94
C THR A 522 -3.38 13.27 -1.57
N ILE A 523 -4.04 12.35 -0.86
CA ILE A 523 -3.57 11.78 0.43
C ILE A 523 -2.95 10.40 0.23
N LEU A 524 -3.54 9.54 -0.60
CA LEU A 524 -3.07 8.16 -0.83
C LEU A 524 -1.57 8.06 -1.15
N PRO A 525 -0.96 8.92 -1.98
CA PRO A 525 0.48 8.86 -2.23
C PRO A 525 1.35 9.07 -0.99
N PHE A 526 0.89 9.86 -0.02
CA PHE A 526 1.60 10.12 1.24
C PHE A 526 1.32 9.09 2.34
N THR A 527 0.40 8.18 2.11
CA THR A 527 -0.03 7.18 3.08
C THR A 527 0.09 5.79 2.49
N ARG A 528 -0.92 5.31 1.78
CA ARG A 528 -1.04 3.97 1.24
C ARG A 528 0.13 3.58 0.30
N LEU A 529 0.61 4.51 -0.54
CA LEU A 529 1.67 4.22 -1.51
C LEU A 529 3.08 4.20 -0.92
N ILE A 530 3.29 4.64 0.33
CA ILE A 530 4.59 4.61 1.00
C ILE A 530 5.17 3.18 1.08
N GLY A 531 4.31 2.18 1.21
CA GLY A 531 4.71 0.76 1.28
C GLY A 531 4.83 0.05 -0.07
N GLY A 532 4.31 0.65 -1.15
CA GLY A 532 4.32 0.02 -2.48
C GLY A 532 3.18 0.45 -3.38
N PRO A 533 3.15 -0.06 -4.63
CA PRO A 533 2.19 0.33 -5.65
C PRO A 533 0.74 0.00 -5.25
N MET A 534 -0.21 0.72 -5.86
CA MET A 534 -1.64 0.52 -5.62
C MET A 534 -2.39 0.21 -6.92
N ASP A 535 -3.21 -0.85 -6.90
CA ASP A 535 -4.23 -1.08 -7.94
C ASP A 535 -5.44 -0.18 -7.66
N TYR A 536 -5.33 1.09 -8.06
CA TYR A 536 -6.37 2.12 -7.85
C TYR A 536 -7.51 2.01 -8.85
N THR A 537 -7.30 1.34 -9.99
CA THR A 537 -8.25 1.19 -11.10
C THR A 537 -8.77 2.52 -11.70
N PRO A 538 -7.87 3.41 -12.18
CA PRO A 538 -8.24 4.71 -12.72
C PRO A 538 -8.86 4.63 -14.12
N GLY A 539 -9.30 5.79 -14.64
CA GLY A 539 -9.67 5.94 -16.04
C GLY A 539 -11.16 5.92 -16.30
N ILE A 540 -12.00 6.18 -15.31
CA ILE A 540 -13.44 6.27 -15.49
C ILE A 540 -13.79 7.58 -16.19
N PHE A 541 -14.46 7.50 -17.33
CA PHE A 541 -14.92 8.65 -18.14
C PHE A 541 -16.41 8.92 -17.96
N GLU A 542 -17.23 7.89 -17.67
CA GLU A 542 -18.62 8.10 -17.31
C GLU A 542 -18.75 8.31 -15.80
N MET A 543 -19.01 9.56 -15.41
CA MET A 543 -19.02 9.98 -14.01
C MET A 543 -20.35 9.74 -13.28
N ASP A 544 -21.41 9.43 -14.02
CA ASP A 544 -22.76 9.27 -13.47
C ASP A 544 -23.18 7.79 -13.43
N ILE A 545 -23.16 7.20 -12.22
CA ILE A 545 -23.47 5.78 -12.03
C ILE A 545 -24.94 5.46 -12.32
N GLN A 546 -25.84 6.44 -12.25
CA GLN A 546 -27.25 6.23 -12.62
C GLN A 546 -27.45 5.75 -14.07
N LYS A 547 -26.49 6.06 -14.96
CA LYS A 547 -26.53 5.55 -16.35
C LYS A 547 -26.38 4.04 -16.45
N PHE A 548 -25.81 3.40 -15.45
CA PHE A 548 -25.64 1.95 -15.37
C PHE A 548 -26.71 1.31 -14.49
N SER A 549 -27.02 1.95 -13.36
CA SER A 549 -28.00 1.48 -12.39
C SER A 549 -28.91 2.65 -11.96
N PRO A 550 -30.18 2.71 -12.43
CA PRO A 550 -31.06 3.84 -12.18
C PRO A 550 -31.32 4.17 -10.70
N ASN A 551 -31.15 3.21 -9.81
CA ASN A 551 -31.35 3.36 -8.37
C ASN A 551 -30.07 3.78 -7.62
N ASN A 552 -28.93 3.84 -8.29
CA ASN A 552 -27.67 4.25 -7.70
C ASN A 552 -27.36 5.71 -8.01
N ASN A 553 -27.47 6.59 -7.00
CA ASN A 553 -27.24 8.03 -7.13
C ASN A 553 -25.75 8.42 -6.95
N SER A 554 -24.84 7.47 -6.84
CA SER A 554 -23.41 7.73 -6.69
C SER A 554 -22.84 8.40 -7.94
N LYS A 555 -21.75 9.14 -7.75
CA LYS A 555 -21.00 9.79 -8.82
C LYS A 555 -19.50 9.62 -8.58
N VAL A 556 -18.76 9.54 -9.67
CA VAL A 556 -17.30 9.59 -9.60
C VAL A 556 -16.88 11.03 -9.30
N ASN A 557 -16.37 11.29 -8.10
CA ASN A 557 -15.99 12.62 -7.61
C ASN A 557 -14.63 13.06 -8.18
N SER A 558 -14.55 13.21 -9.49
CA SER A 558 -13.34 13.50 -10.26
C SER A 558 -13.69 14.19 -11.55
N THR A 559 -12.74 14.91 -12.17
CA THR A 559 -12.87 15.29 -13.58
C THR A 559 -12.21 14.27 -14.50
N LEU A 560 -12.55 14.30 -15.80
CA LEU A 560 -11.93 13.45 -16.81
C LEU A 560 -10.42 13.68 -16.87
N ALA A 561 -9.95 14.92 -16.79
CA ALA A 561 -8.53 15.24 -16.80
C ALA A 561 -7.79 14.72 -15.55
N ASN A 562 -8.45 14.71 -14.38
CA ASN A 562 -7.93 14.07 -13.17
C ASN A 562 -7.81 12.56 -13.36
N GLN A 563 -8.81 11.88 -13.94
CA GLN A 563 -8.75 10.45 -14.24
C GLN A 563 -7.55 10.08 -15.14
N LEU A 564 -7.18 10.93 -16.08
CA LEU A 564 -5.96 10.74 -16.88
C LEU A 564 -4.70 10.93 -16.03
N ALA A 565 -4.67 11.93 -15.16
CA ALA A 565 -3.52 12.23 -14.31
C ALA A 565 -3.22 11.11 -13.30
N LEU A 566 -4.23 10.36 -12.85
CA LEU A 566 -4.08 9.25 -11.92
C LEU A 566 -3.14 8.15 -12.43
N TYR A 567 -3.03 7.95 -13.75
CA TYR A 567 -2.05 7.00 -14.32
C TYR A 567 -0.59 7.37 -14.01
N VAL A 568 -0.32 8.62 -13.66
CA VAL A 568 1.02 9.10 -13.33
C VAL A 568 1.19 9.30 -11.83
N THR A 569 0.16 9.77 -11.12
CA THR A 569 0.22 10.08 -9.69
C THR A 569 -0.01 8.86 -8.80
N MET A 570 -0.87 7.92 -9.21
CA MET A 570 -1.09 6.63 -8.54
C MET A 570 -0.20 5.57 -9.19
N TYR A 571 1.02 5.43 -8.67
CA TYR A 571 1.96 4.48 -9.24
C TYR A 571 1.47 3.04 -9.09
N SER A 572 1.44 2.33 -10.20
CA SER A 572 1.25 0.87 -10.26
C SER A 572 1.93 0.30 -11.50
N PRO A 573 2.66 -0.82 -11.40
CA PRO A 573 3.11 -1.57 -12.58
C PRO A 573 1.99 -2.43 -13.19
N LEU A 574 0.83 -2.51 -12.54
CA LEU A 574 -0.38 -3.15 -13.02
C LEU A 574 -1.47 -2.08 -13.10
N GLN A 575 -1.68 -1.49 -14.30
CA GLN A 575 -2.58 -0.35 -14.50
C GLN A 575 -3.80 -0.73 -15.34
N MET A 576 -4.98 -0.55 -14.77
CA MET A 576 -6.24 -0.81 -15.43
C MET A 576 -6.74 0.44 -16.18
N ALA A 577 -7.28 0.26 -17.39
CA ALA A 577 -8.23 1.17 -17.98
C ALA A 577 -9.63 0.65 -17.59
N ALA A 578 -10.18 1.22 -16.51
CA ALA A 578 -11.23 0.57 -15.74
C ALA A 578 -12.65 0.76 -16.28
N ASP A 579 -12.89 1.76 -17.13
CA ASP A 579 -14.24 2.04 -17.67
C ASP A 579 -14.66 1.07 -18.77
N LEU A 580 -15.93 1.15 -19.14
CA LEU A 580 -16.53 0.35 -20.19
C LEU A 580 -16.06 0.80 -21.60
N ILE A 581 -15.99 -0.12 -22.52
CA ILE A 581 -15.58 0.09 -23.91
C ILE A 581 -16.34 1.25 -24.57
N GLU A 582 -17.65 1.29 -24.40
CA GLU A 582 -18.51 2.34 -24.97
C GLU A 582 -18.21 3.74 -24.45
N ASN A 583 -17.72 3.87 -23.22
CA ASN A 583 -17.38 5.17 -22.64
C ASN A 583 -16.05 5.69 -23.20
N TYR A 584 -15.04 4.83 -23.40
CA TYR A 584 -13.82 5.22 -24.11
C TYR A 584 -14.08 5.63 -25.55
N ASN A 585 -15.01 4.98 -26.23
CA ASN A 585 -15.41 5.31 -27.61
C ASN A 585 -16.07 6.69 -27.73
N LYS A 586 -16.65 7.25 -26.65
CA LYS A 586 -17.20 8.63 -26.62
C LYS A 586 -16.11 9.70 -26.57
N PHE A 587 -14.91 9.40 -26.03
CA PHE A 587 -13.82 10.33 -25.80
C PHE A 587 -12.49 9.79 -26.35
N PRO A 588 -12.40 9.46 -27.66
CA PRO A 588 -11.25 8.77 -28.24
C PRO A 588 -9.95 9.59 -28.20
N ASP A 589 -10.06 10.91 -28.17
CA ASP A 589 -8.94 11.87 -28.06
C ASP A 589 -8.37 11.92 -26.64
N ALA A 590 -9.20 11.90 -25.60
CA ALA A 590 -8.77 11.79 -24.21
C ALA A 590 -8.22 10.38 -23.91
N PHE A 591 -8.87 9.34 -24.43
CA PHE A 591 -8.42 7.95 -24.29
C PHE A 591 -7.02 7.71 -24.88
N GLN A 592 -6.58 8.56 -25.83
CA GLN A 592 -5.24 8.49 -26.39
C GLN A 592 -4.16 8.61 -25.30
N PHE A 593 -4.38 9.42 -24.25
CA PHE A 593 -3.41 9.50 -23.14
C PHE A 593 -3.25 8.16 -22.42
N ILE A 594 -4.35 7.45 -22.12
CA ILE A 594 -4.31 6.14 -21.45
C ILE A 594 -3.55 5.11 -22.30
N LYS A 595 -3.69 5.16 -23.62
CA LYS A 595 -2.95 4.28 -24.53
C LYS A 595 -1.45 4.58 -24.51
N ASP A 596 -1.06 5.87 -24.48
CA ASP A 596 0.31 6.33 -24.59
C ASP A 596 1.10 6.26 -23.31
N VAL A 597 0.47 6.46 -22.13
CA VAL A 597 1.14 6.55 -20.84
C VAL A 597 1.88 5.26 -20.51
N ALA A 598 3.13 5.39 -20.07
CA ALA A 598 3.91 4.24 -19.57
C ALA A 598 3.48 3.84 -18.13
N ILE A 599 3.88 2.65 -17.72
CA ILE A 599 3.60 2.08 -16.39
C ILE A 599 4.87 1.58 -15.68
N ASP A 600 6.04 1.70 -16.33
CA ASP A 600 7.36 1.39 -15.76
C ASP A 600 8.32 2.54 -16.07
N TRP A 601 9.10 2.98 -15.07
CA TRP A 601 9.75 4.27 -15.11
C TRP A 601 11.25 4.18 -14.79
N THR A 602 12.03 5.12 -15.33
CA THR A 602 13.46 5.26 -15.04
C THR A 602 13.77 6.45 -14.12
N GLU A 603 12.91 7.45 -14.12
CA GLU A 603 13.02 8.63 -13.26
C GLU A 603 11.63 9.11 -12.84
N SER A 604 11.53 9.57 -11.60
CA SER A 604 10.36 10.28 -11.08
C SER A 604 10.80 11.58 -10.44
N LYS A 605 10.08 12.66 -10.71
CA LYS A 605 10.32 14.01 -10.17
C LYS A 605 9.01 14.55 -9.60
N TYR A 606 8.94 14.66 -8.30
CA TYR A 606 7.82 15.32 -7.63
C TYR A 606 8.01 16.84 -7.71
N LEU A 607 7.19 17.51 -8.51
CA LEU A 607 7.35 18.92 -8.85
C LEU A 607 6.66 19.83 -7.83
N GLU A 608 5.48 19.45 -7.37
CA GLU A 608 4.68 20.15 -6.37
C GLU A 608 3.91 19.11 -5.55
N ALA A 609 3.82 19.31 -4.23
CA ALA A 609 3.07 18.40 -3.37
C ALA A 609 2.61 19.08 -2.07
N GLU A 610 1.36 18.84 -1.68
CA GLU A 610 0.82 19.11 -0.35
C GLU A 610 -0.23 18.04 -0.02
N PRO A 611 -0.08 17.28 1.06
CA PRO A 611 -1.04 16.24 1.43
C PRO A 611 -2.46 16.80 1.60
N GLY A 612 -3.44 16.18 0.93
CA GLY A 612 -4.83 16.58 0.97
C GLY A 612 -5.22 17.69 -0.01
N ASP A 613 -4.25 18.35 -0.64
CA ASP A 613 -4.50 19.46 -1.54
C ASP A 613 -4.12 19.15 -2.99
N TYR A 614 -2.85 18.83 -3.27
CA TYR A 614 -2.40 18.60 -4.66
C TYR A 614 -1.11 17.80 -4.73
N ILE A 615 -0.90 17.16 -5.89
CA ILE A 615 0.35 16.53 -6.28
C ILE A 615 0.59 16.76 -7.78
N THR A 616 1.83 17.13 -8.13
CA THR A 616 2.31 17.15 -9.51
C THR A 616 3.59 16.33 -9.61
N VAL A 617 3.59 15.31 -10.46
CA VAL A 617 4.75 14.43 -10.67
C VAL A 617 5.04 14.27 -12.16
N ALA A 618 6.32 14.28 -12.52
CA ALA A 618 6.82 13.95 -13.84
C ALA A 618 7.59 12.63 -13.80
N ARG A 619 7.31 11.71 -14.73
CA ARG A 619 7.94 10.40 -14.80
C ARG A 619 8.47 10.13 -16.19
N LYS A 620 9.72 9.61 -16.29
CA LYS A 620 10.36 9.21 -17.54
C LYS A 620 10.08 7.75 -17.84
N ALA A 621 9.50 7.48 -19.00
CA ALA A 621 9.18 6.12 -19.43
C ALA A 621 10.46 5.29 -19.66
N LYS A 622 10.49 4.07 -19.14
CA LYS A 622 11.62 3.14 -19.31
C LYS A 622 11.88 2.84 -20.77
N GLY A 623 13.16 2.89 -21.15
CA GLY A 623 13.60 2.61 -22.53
C GLY A 623 13.35 3.73 -23.53
N THR A 624 12.89 4.91 -23.11
CA THR A 624 12.62 6.06 -23.98
C THR A 624 13.12 7.37 -23.36
N ASN A 625 13.05 8.47 -24.14
CA ASN A 625 13.21 9.84 -23.63
C ASN A 625 11.87 10.56 -23.39
N ASN A 626 10.77 9.83 -23.44
CA ASN A 626 9.45 10.40 -23.23
C ASN A 626 9.15 10.57 -21.73
N TRP A 627 8.47 11.66 -21.41
CA TRP A 627 8.03 11.96 -20.07
C TRP A 627 6.50 12.07 -20.01
N PHE A 628 5.96 11.75 -18.85
CA PHE A 628 4.55 11.94 -18.55
C PHE A 628 4.42 12.73 -17.25
N VAL A 629 3.56 13.74 -17.27
CA VAL A 629 3.26 14.56 -16.08
C VAL A 629 1.82 14.34 -15.70
N GLY A 630 1.56 14.11 -14.41
CA GLY A 630 0.23 14.07 -13.83
C GLY A 630 0.11 15.09 -12.70
N ASN A 631 -1.00 15.82 -12.71
CA ASN A 631 -1.40 16.67 -11.59
C ASN A 631 -2.81 16.27 -11.14
N VAL A 632 -2.96 16.01 -9.86
CA VAL A 632 -4.26 15.83 -9.21
C VAL A 632 -4.46 16.90 -8.16
N ASN A 633 -5.70 17.36 -8.01
CA ASN A 633 -6.08 18.46 -7.15
C ASN A 633 -7.29 18.09 -6.28
N GLY A 634 -7.29 18.55 -5.03
CA GLY A 634 -8.40 18.39 -4.10
C GLY A 634 -9.61 19.27 -4.44
N GLU A 635 -10.39 19.63 -3.44
CA GLU A 635 -11.63 20.41 -3.66
C GLU A 635 -11.39 21.88 -4.02
N THR A 636 -10.21 22.44 -3.72
CA THR A 636 -9.89 23.86 -4.01
C THR A 636 -9.23 23.99 -5.37
N PRO A 637 -9.80 24.77 -6.33
CA PRO A 637 -9.14 25.02 -7.62
C PRO A 637 -7.79 25.67 -7.44
N ARG A 638 -6.81 25.28 -8.29
CA ARG A 638 -5.43 25.76 -8.19
C ARG A 638 -4.78 25.96 -9.56
N THR A 639 -3.90 26.94 -9.66
CA THR A 639 -2.98 27.05 -10.80
C THR A 639 -1.64 26.45 -10.42
N SER A 640 -1.26 25.40 -11.12
CA SER A 640 0.06 24.75 -11.02
C SER A 640 1.07 25.49 -11.90
N ASN A 641 2.28 25.76 -11.39
CA ASN A 641 3.36 26.42 -12.13
C ASN A 641 4.61 25.55 -12.06
N ILE A 642 4.89 24.83 -13.15
CA ILE A 642 6.00 23.88 -13.21
C ILE A 642 7.08 24.31 -14.19
N THR A 643 8.34 23.94 -13.89
CA THR A 643 9.46 24.02 -14.81
C THR A 643 9.71 22.65 -15.43
N LEU A 644 10.13 22.63 -16.69
CA LEU A 644 10.45 21.39 -17.40
C LEU A 644 11.97 21.15 -17.44
N ASP A 645 12.71 21.56 -16.42
CA ASP A 645 14.17 21.47 -16.32
C ASP A 645 14.70 20.03 -16.23
N PHE A 646 13.80 19.07 -15.97
CA PHE A 646 14.08 17.63 -16.05
C PHE A 646 14.26 17.11 -17.49
N LEU A 647 13.84 17.87 -18.51
CA LEU A 647 14.05 17.52 -19.90
C LEU A 647 15.53 17.69 -20.31
N GLU A 648 15.99 16.88 -21.26
CA GLU A 648 17.38 16.94 -21.73
C GLU A 648 17.70 18.29 -22.40
N LYS A 649 18.79 18.91 -21.96
CA LYS A 649 19.22 20.21 -22.48
C LYS A 649 19.55 20.15 -23.98
N GLY A 650 19.06 21.12 -24.73
CA GLY A 650 19.28 21.22 -26.16
C GLY A 650 18.28 20.46 -27.03
N LYS A 651 17.46 19.58 -26.45
CA LYS A 651 16.42 18.84 -27.16
C LYS A 651 15.08 19.58 -27.17
N LYS A 652 14.28 19.29 -28.19
CA LYS A 652 12.90 19.76 -28.35
C LYS A 652 11.95 18.60 -28.17
N TYR A 653 10.81 18.87 -27.56
CA TYR A 653 9.75 17.89 -27.31
C TYR A 653 8.41 18.46 -27.73
N THR A 654 7.49 17.59 -28.10
CA THR A 654 6.08 17.91 -28.26
C THR A 654 5.33 17.51 -26.98
N ALA A 655 4.78 18.50 -26.27
CA ALA A 655 3.92 18.29 -25.13
C ALA A 655 2.44 18.32 -25.56
N THR A 656 1.73 17.21 -25.39
CA THR A 656 0.26 17.13 -25.51
C THR A 656 -0.33 17.24 -24.11
N ILE A 657 -1.06 18.30 -23.85
CA ILE A 657 -1.63 18.66 -22.55
C ILE A 657 -3.11 18.38 -22.56
N TYR A 658 -3.55 17.49 -21.69
CA TYR A 658 -4.96 17.15 -21.41
C TYR A 658 -5.30 17.78 -20.07
N ALA A 659 -6.17 18.76 -20.06
CA ALA A 659 -6.42 19.56 -18.86
C ALA A 659 -7.89 19.90 -18.71
N ASP A 660 -8.30 20.20 -17.49
CA ASP A 660 -9.63 20.72 -17.20
C ASP A 660 -9.96 21.94 -18.08
N ALA A 661 -11.17 22.01 -18.60
CA ALA A 661 -11.71 23.23 -19.19
C ALA A 661 -11.95 24.29 -18.11
N LYS A 662 -12.11 25.54 -18.51
CA LYS A 662 -12.27 26.68 -17.59
C LYS A 662 -13.48 26.52 -16.64
N ASP A 663 -14.53 25.88 -17.13
CA ASP A 663 -15.79 25.61 -16.42
C ASP A 663 -15.90 24.17 -15.88
N ALA A 664 -14.80 23.42 -15.90
CA ALA A 664 -14.77 22.08 -15.33
C ALA A 664 -14.97 22.11 -13.81
N HIS A 665 -15.68 21.13 -13.30
CA HIS A 665 -15.90 20.94 -11.86
C HIS A 665 -16.40 19.52 -11.59
N TYR A 666 -15.84 18.82 -10.63
CA TYR A 666 -16.14 17.40 -10.40
C TYR A 666 -17.63 17.08 -10.15
N LYS A 667 -18.42 18.02 -9.57
CA LYS A 667 -19.88 17.83 -9.33
C LYS A 667 -20.76 18.20 -10.50
N THR A 668 -20.43 19.29 -11.20
CA THR A 668 -21.37 19.96 -12.11
C THR A 668 -20.98 19.86 -13.58
N ASN A 669 -19.69 19.72 -13.89
CA ASN A 669 -19.18 19.61 -15.25
C ASN A 669 -17.89 18.76 -15.32
N PRO A 670 -17.94 17.48 -14.92
CA PRO A 670 -16.74 16.65 -14.73
C PRO A 670 -16.04 16.23 -16.02
N GLN A 671 -16.76 16.21 -17.15
CA GLN A 671 -16.25 15.76 -18.45
C GLN A 671 -15.74 16.91 -19.33
N ALA A 672 -15.70 18.15 -18.81
CA ALA A 672 -15.20 19.30 -19.55
C ALA A 672 -13.67 19.34 -19.51
N TYR A 673 -13.05 19.16 -20.67
CA TYR A 673 -11.59 19.16 -20.81
C TYR A 673 -11.14 19.88 -22.09
N THR A 674 -9.85 20.14 -22.18
CA THR A 674 -9.19 20.71 -23.37
C THR A 674 -7.94 19.90 -23.70
N ILE A 675 -7.61 19.80 -24.99
CA ILE A 675 -6.36 19.22 -25.47
C ILE A 675 -5.60 20.25 -26.29
N ARG A 676 -4.33 20.46 -25.96
CA ARG A 676 -3.45 21.35 -26.73
C ARG A 676 -2.07 20.76 -26.91
N LYS A 677 -1.42 21.04 -28.04
CA LYS A 677 -0.05 20.63 -28.33
C LYS A 677 0.86 21.84 -28.43
N ILE A 678 2.01 21.78 -27.78
CA ILE A 678 3.03 22.84 -27.80
C ILE A 678 4.43 22.23 -27.89
N THR A 679 5.37 22.97 -28.46
CA THR A 679 6.78 22.61 -28.41
C THR A 679 7.39 23.11 -27.11
N VAL A 680 8.12 22.24 -26.41
CA VAL A 680 8.76 22.54 -25.13
C VAL A 680 10.23 22.11 -25.14
N THR A 681 11.00 22.69 -24.21
CA THR A 681 12.40 22.37 -23.93
C THR A 681 12.65 22.37 -22.42
N SER A 682 13.85 22.03 -21.97
CA SER A 682 14.27 22.14 -20.56
C SER A 682 14.19 23.58 -19.98
N LYS A 683 13.98 24.61 -20.79
CA LYS A 683 13.79 26.01 -20.35
C LYS A 683 12.32 26.41 -20.25
N SER A 684 11.41 25.56 -20.68
CA SER A 684 9.98 25.86 -20.72
C SER A 684 9.39 25.86 -19.31
N LYS A 685 8.44 26.78 -19.09
CA LYS A 685 7.60 26.85 -17.89
C LYS A 685 6.15 26.69 -18.34
N LEU A 686 5.39 25.92 -17.56
CA LEU A 686 3.97 25.71 -17.82
C LEU A 686 3.16 26.24 -16.64
N SER A 687 2.11 26.97 -16.95
CA SER A 687 1.09 27.39 -16.00
C SER A 687 -0.24 26.73 -16.41
N GLN A 688 -0.82 25.91 -15.52
CA GLN A 688 -2.00 25.14 -15.83
C GLN A 688 -3.00 25.21 -14.69
N LEU A 689 -4.24 25.58 -15.00
CA LEU A 689 -5.36 25.55 -14.07
C LEU A 689 -5.81 24.10 -13.88
N SER A 690 -6.06 23.71 -12.63
CA SER A 690 -6.78 22.51 -12.22
C SER A 690 -8.05 22.93 -11.50
N ALA A 691 -9.17 22.38 -11.90
CA ALA A 691 -10.48 22.64 -11.33
C ALA A 691 -10.64 22.02 -9.94
N SER A 692 -11.75 22.28 -9.27
CA SER A 692 -12.16 21.54 -8.07
C SER A 692 -12.32 20.05 -8.40
N GLY A 693 -11.60 19.18 -7.70
CA GLY A 693 -11.53 17.74 -7.96
C GLY A 693 -10.93 17.38 -9.33
N GLY A 694 -10.17 18.31 -9.89
CA GLY A 694 -9.64 18.22 -11.24
C GLY A 694 -8.15 17.95 -11.31
N GLY A 695 -7.58 18.23 -12.49
CA GLY A 695 -6.17 18.01 -12.75
C GLY A 695 -5.78 18.21 -14.21
N TYR A 696 -4.58 17.75 -14.53
CA TYR A 696 -4.11 17.67 -15.92
C TYR A 696 -3.12 16.53 -16.10
N ALA A 697 -3.07 16.00 -17.30
CA ALA A 697 -2.08 15.03 -17.73
C ALA A 697 -1.32 15.54 -18.96
N ILE A 698 -0.02 15.27 -19.06
CA ILE A 698 0.82 15.70 -20.17
C ILE A 698 1.63 14.52 -20.67
N SER A 699 1.55 14.26 -21.98
CA SER A 699 2.51 13.39 -22.71
C SER A 699 3.56 14.27 -23.35
N ILE A 700 4.85 14.06 -23.06
CA ILE A 700 5.99 14.84 -23.58
C ILE A 700 6.88 13.89 -24.38
N VAL A 701 6.81 14.00 -25.70
CA VAL A 701 7.51 13.11 -26.64
C VAL A 701 8.67 13.86 -27.30
N GLU A 702 9.86 13.23 -27.30
CA GLU A 702 11.04 13.80 -27.96
C GLU A 702 10.80 13.94 -29.48
N ASN A 703 11.09 15.13 -30.03
CA ASN A 703 11.07 15.36 -31.49
C ASN A 703 12.31 14.74 -32.12
N LYS A 704 12.10 13.85 -33.07
CA LYS A 704 13.18 13.22 -33.86
C LYS A 704 13.86 14.21 -34.78
#